data_3735f3f316dc31ef8cf2932d264fc203
#
_entry.id   3735f3f316dc31ef8cf2932d264fc203
#
_cell.length_a   1.000
_cell.length_b   1.000
_cell.length_c   1.000
_cell.angle_alpha   90.00
_cell.angle_beta   90.00
_cell.angle_gamma   90.00
#
_symmetry.space_group_name_H-M   'P 1'
#
loop_
_entity.id
_entity.type
_entity.pdbx_description
1 polymer ?
#
loop_
_entity_poly.entity_id
_entity_poly.type
_entity_poly.pdbx_seq_one_letter_code
_entity_poly.pdbx_strand_id
1 'polypeptide(L)'
;MRLLSFLILACMTLTASARKKVPVADELKPGTVISGIVRKSGDMTPLKIACVREMDLNDSVYSRVLTDKEGRFSFELSDTGHVLMVYATGFYGNPEYDLVAMALDKSYYEITLEPYTGQEANPIMESRVREPHGMEHLFANVNGMRYLIDRDSKTALLSSCSSNTGTVFIPQEITYQNEAYTVNGIRNFAFYGSTGLTGVFIPEGIESIGRCSFYGCTGLDNVILPKGIKTIGEAAFSGCTGLKSVLIPETVVSMGRWAFEGCTSLSFAIIPDGVTRIEPGTFVRCSGLTSVRIPESVTSIGRFAFGGCAALGFIHIPDSVRIIEEMAFEGCTSLKTVFIPQGVTGIERGMFRGCSGLTSVSISESVTSIGANAFDGCTGISWIYIPESVNSIGRDAFKGTEWYNKMNDDGLVYVGNVAYEYRGKMPDNTTIILKEGTTGISEWAFRECAGLTSIVIPKSVKNIGDWAFSECRNLTSIEIPEGVTRIGENTFSMCENLSSITLPESLTEIDSHAFLGCSALTSVVLPEGLRSIGQEAFFNCTGLTSVSVPASVEEMGDNPFHGCSGIESIVVDRGNKVFASPRNCNAIINTATKTLVTGCSNTVIPKGVTMIGEGAFISCRNLTSIKIPNGVTKIGQDAFGLCRNLEKVVLPNSVASIGEGAFAECESLASINIPNGVSSIGRSAFAGCEAITSFSIPKGLKTIEENTFFGCYGLTEIKIPDGVKSIGNWAFCECRNLASVIFSGNDIVIAPEAFSNCPGYER
;
A
#
# COMPACT_ATOMS: atom_id res chain seq x y z
N MET A 1 -4.13 -9.40 -4.75
CA MET A 1 -3.70 -8.67 -5.96
C MET A 1 -2.71 -7.59 -5.54
N ARG A 2 -1.45 -7.74 -5.91
CA ARG A 2 -0.34 -6.92 -5.39
C ARG A 2 -0.16 -5.69 -6.23
N LEU A 3 -0.29 -4.51 -5.62
CA LEU A 3 0.13 -3.24 -6.22
C LEU A 3 1.66 -3.13 -6.12
N LEU A 4 2.36 -3.29 -7.24
CA LEU A 4 3.73 -2.80 -7.38
C LEU A 4 3.65 -1.40 -7.97
N SER A 5 3.90 -0.39 -7.14
CA SER A 5 4.00 1.00 -7.57
C SER A 5 5.38 1.25 -8.17
N PHE A 6 5.46 1.37 -9.49
CA PHE A 6 6.61 2.00 -10.15
C PHE A 6 6.26 3.47 -10.42
N LEU A 7 6.98 4.38 -9.79
CA LEU A 7 6.94 5.81 -10.13
C LEU A 7 7.84 6.05 -11.34
N ILE A 8 7.23 6.43 -12.47
CA ILE A 8 7.94 7.11 -13.56
C ILE A 8 7.36 8.53 -13.61
N LEU A 9 8.22 9.53 -13.40
CA LEU A 9 7.90 10.94 -13.48
C LEU A 9 7.89 11.37 -14.96
N ALA A 10 6.80 11.92 -15.44
CA ALA A 10 6.76 12.68 -16.69
C ALA A 10 6.31 14.11 -16.41
N CYS A 11 7.00 15.08 -16.96
CA CYS A 11 6.74 16.50 -16.82
C CYS A 11 6.14 17.04 -18.11
N MET A 12 4.97 17.62 -18.12
CA MET A 12 4.44 18.41 -19.25
C MET A 12 3.41 19.49 -18.87
N THR A 13 3.19 20.37 -19.77
CA THR A 13 2.65 21.71 -19.78
C THR A 13 1.18 21.90 -19.39
N LEU A 14 0.93 23.00 -18.71
CA LEU A 14 -0.38 23.50 -18.29
C LEU A 14 -1.00 24.48 -19.28
N THR A 15 -2.28 24.33 -19.52
CA THR A 15 -3.15 25.45 -19.83
C THR A 15 -4.20 25.58 -18.73
N ALA A 16 -4.02 26.55 -17.84
CA ALA A 16 -5.04 26.91 -16.86
C ALA A 16 -6.12 27.78 -17.55
N SER A 17 -7.32 27.22 -17.72
CA SER A 17 -8.50 28.01 -18.09
C SER A 17 -9.20 28.47 -16.81
N ALA A 18 -8.84 29.66 -16.33
CA ALA A 18 -9.57 30.31 -15.24
C ALA A 18 -10.74 31.12 -15.78
N ARG A 19 -11.98 30.70 -15.52
CA ARG A 19 -13.15 31.59 -15.60
C ARG A 19 -14.07 31.37 -14.40
N LYS A 20 -13.85 32.19 -13.35
CA LYS A 20 -14.85 32.96 -12.59
C LYS A 20 -14.11 33.74 -11.49
N LYS A 21 -14.42 35.03 -11.37
CA LYS A 21 -13.90 35.91 -10.31
C LYS A 21 -14.21 35.33 -8.94
N VAL A 22 -13.17 34.96 -8.21
CA VAL A 22 -13.19 34.69 -6.79
C VAL A 22 -12.62 35.91 -6.10
N PRO A 23 -13.10 36.30 -4.90
CA PRO A 23 -12.60 37.50 -4.18
C PRO A 23 -11.10 37.40 -3.93
N VAL A 24 -10.45 38.56 -3.86
CA VAL A 24 -9.03 38.73 -3.54
C VAL A 24 -8.69 37.93 -2.29
N ALA A 25 -7.72 37.05 -2.41
CA ALA A 25 -7.31 36.13 -1.35
C ALA A 25 -6.87 36.89 -0.08
N ASP A 26 -7.52 36.59 1.04
CA ASP A 26 -6.90 36.71 2.34
C ASP A 26 -5.67 35.79 2.35
N GLU A 27 -4.56 36.23 2.93
CA GLU A 27 -3.32 35.44 3.04
C GLU A 27 -3.61 34.05 3.59
N LEU A 28 -3.22 33.02 2.85
CA LEU A 28 -3.32 31.63 3.32
C LEU A 28 -2.50 31.49 4.61
N LYS A 29 -3.09 30.86 5.63
CA LYS A 29 -2.44 30.61 6.93
C LYS A 29 -2.28 29.11 7.13
N PRO A 30 -1.30 28.65 7.93
CA PRO A 30 -1.24 27.27 8.37
C PRO A 30 -2.60 26.82 8.96
N GLY A 31 -3.06 25.63 8.62
CA GLY A 31 -4.39 25.12 8.96
C GLY A 31 -5.51 25.49 7.98
N THR A 32 -5.23 26.28 6.92
CA THR A 32 -6.20 26.49 5.83
C THR A 32 -6.46 25.19 5.09
N VAL A 33 -7.72 24.83 4.89
CA VAL A 33 -8.07 23.65 4.11
C VAL A 33 -7.88 23.95 2.62
N ILE A 34 -6.95 23.23 2.00
CA ILE A 34 -6.71 23.25 0.54
C ILE A 34 -7.51 22.12 -0.09
N SER A 35 -8.30 22.45 -1.09
CA SER A 35 -9.14 21.48 -1.80
C SER A 35 -9.17 21.72 -3.30
N GLY A 36 -9.62 20.74 -4.07
CA GLY A 36 -9.73 20.90 -5.51
C GLY A 36 -10.22 19.65 -6.22
N ILE A 37 -10.15 19.69 -7.53
CA ILE A 37 -10.52 18.58 -8.39
C ILE A 37 -9.47 18.41 -9.49
N VAL A 38 -9.06 17.16 -9.75
CA VAL A 38 -8.15 16.80 -10.85
C VAL A 38 -8.96 16.15 -11.97
N ARG A 39 -8.79 16.64 -13.19
CA ARG A 39 -9.51 16.19 -14.38
C ARG A 39 -8.55 15.79 -15.50
N LYS A 40 -9.02 14.93 -16.36
CA LYS A 40 -8.36 14.58 -17.62
C LYS A 40 -8.58 15.71 -18.65
N SER A 41 -7.53 16.09 -19.35
CA SER A 41 -7.65 16.98 -20.50
C SER A 41 -8.38 16.28 -21.66
N GLY A 42 -9.06 17.08 -22.43
CA GLY A 42 -9.83 16.64 -23.60
C GLY A 42 -11.29 16.35 -23.32
N ASP A 43 -11.64 15.44 -22.43
CA ASP A 43 -13.03 15.10 -22.09
C ASP A 43 -13.49 15.63 -20.72
N MET A 44 -12.56 16.24 -19.96
CA MET A 44 -12.80 16.82 -18.62
C MET A 44 -13.31 15.81 -17.58
N THR A 45 -13.10 14.50 -17.81
CA THR A 45 -13.48 13.47 -16.84
C THR A 45 -12.61 13.53 -15.58
N PRO A 46 -13.15 13.26 -14.38
CA PRO A 46 -12.39 13.22 -13.16
C PRO A 46 -11.31 12.13 -13.18
N LEU A 47 -10.10 12.46 -12.73
CA LEU A 47 -9.02 11.49 -12.56
C LEU A 47 -9.09 10.87 -11.17
N LYS A 48 -9.36 9.58 -11.13
CA LYS A 48 -9.28 8.76 -9.92
C LYS A 48 -7.82 8.45 -9.58
N ILE A 49 -7.47 8.54 -8.29
CA ILE A 49 -6.16 8.12 -7.80
C ILE A 49 -5.00 9.02 -8.32
N ALA A 50 -5.26 10.28 -8.66
CA ALA A 50 -4.18 11.25 -8.81
C ALA A 50 -3.59 11.54 -7.42
N CYS A 51 -2.27 11.57 -7.32
CA CYS A 51 -1.58 11.90 -6.08
C CYS A 51 -1.38 13.42 -6.00
N VAL A 52 -1.85 14.01 -4.93
CA VAL A 52 -1.68 15.44 -4.63
C VAL A 52 -0.77 15.55 -3.41
N ARG A 53 0.28 16.34 -3.50
CA ARG A 53 1.26 16.54 -2.41
C ARG A 53 1.46 18.03 -2.13
N GLU A 54 1.50 18.36 -0.87
CA GLU A 54 2.05 19.60 -0.38
C GLU A 54 3.56 19.44 -0.16
N MET A 55 4.37 20.31 -0.73
CA MET A 55 5.82 20.23 -0.67
C MET A 55 6.42 21.62 -0.43
N ASP A 56 7.55 21.68 0.27
CA ASP A 56 8.35 22.90 0.33
C ASP A 56 9.24 23.03 -0.91
N LEU A 57 9.97 24.13 -0.99
CA LEU A 57 10.91 24.40 -2.09
C LEU A 57 12.14 23.47 -2.09
N ASN A 58 12.34 22.68 -1.02
CA ASN A 58 13.39 21.68 -0.87
C ASN A 58 12.87 20.26 -1.08
N ASP A 59 11.66 20.11 -1.64
CA ASP A 59 10.99 18.82 -1.93
C ASP A 59 10.61 17.99 -0.69
N SER A 60 10.55 18.57 0.52
CA SER A 60 10.00 17.88 1.67
C SER A 60 8.47 17.76 1.53
N VAL A 61 7.94 16.56 1.65
CA VAL A 61 6.50 16.31 1.56
C VAL A 61 5.86 16.45 2.93
N TYR A 62 4.96 17.41 3.09
CA TYR A 62 4.23 17.66 4.34
C TYR A 62 2.87 17.00 4.38
N SER A 63 2.16 17.03 3.26
CA SER A 63 0.85 16.39 3.13
C SER A 63 0.77 15.61 1.83
N ARG A 64 0.14 14.45 1.87
CA ARG A 64 -0.13 13.62 0.70
C ARG A 64 -1.55 13.10 0.74
N VAL A 65 -2.29 13.33 -0.32
CA VAL A 65 -3.65 12.81 -0.49
C VAL A 65 -3.82 12.22 -1.89
N LEU A 66 -4.63 11.18 -2.00
CA LEU A 66 -5.08 10.67 -3.29
C LEU A 66 -6.44 11.27 -3.61
N THR A 67 -6.68 11.56 -4.88
CA THR A 67 -8.01 11.99 -5.30
C THR A 67 -9.02 10.86 -5.16
N ASP A 68 -10.23 11.21 -4.78
CA ASP A 68 -11.37 10.30 -4.76
C ASP A 68 -11.83 9.91 -6.19
N LYS A 69 -12.88 9.12 -6.27
CA LYS A 69 -13.45 8.67 -7.55
C LYS A 69 -14.01 9.81 -8.42
N GLU A 70 -14.29 10.96 -7.83
CA GLU A 70 -14.69 12.20 -8.49
C GLU A 70 -13.49 13.12 -8.79
N GLY A 71 -12.26 12.66 -8.56
CA GLY A 71 -11.04 13.43 -8.78
C GLY A 71 -10.78 14.51 -7.72
N ARG A 72 -11.52 14.53 -6.60
CA ARG A 72 -11.41 15.56 -5.57
C ARG A 72 -10.33 15.24 -4.57
N PHE A 73 -9.72 16.27 -4.01
CA PHE A 73 -8.78 16.17 -2.91
C PHE A 73 -9.02 17.28 -1.88
N SER A 74 -8.58 17.05 -0.65
CA SER A 74 -8.58 18.05 0.41
C SER A 74 -7.53 17.71 1.47
N PHE A 75 -6.79 18.69 1.96
CA PHE A 75 -5.87 18.58 3.09
C PHE A 75 -5.70 19.94 3.80
N GLU A 76 -5.16 19.94 5.03
CA GLU A 76 -4.84 21.15 5.75
C GLU A 76 -3.41 21.62 5.40
N LEU A 77 -3.24 22.90 5.12
CA LEU A 77 -1.96 23.52 4.79
C LEU A 77 -1.06 23.49 6.02
N SER A 78 0.15 22.93 5.87
CA SER A 78 1.13 22.84 6.98
C SER A 78 1.89 24.12 7.19
N ASP A 79 2.26 24.84 6.11
CA ASP A 79 2.96 26.14 6.17
C ASP A 79 2.65 26.98 4.93
N THR A 80 2.97 28.26 4.98
CA THR A 80 2.90 29.18 3.84
C THR A 80 4.16 29.10 2.99
N GLY A 81 4.04 29.28 1.67
CA GLY A 81 5.18 29.17 0.74
C GLY A 81 5.43 27.76 0.18
N HIS A 82 4.61 26.79 0.54
CA HIS A 82 4.63 25.45 -0.05
C HIS A 82 4.02 25.44 -1.46
N VAL A 83 4.34 24.42 -2.23
CA VAL A 83 3.81 24.19 -3.58
C VAL A 83 2.92 22.96 -3.62
N LEU A 84 1.93 22.99 -4.49
CA LEU A 84 1.07 21.85 -4.78
C LEU A 84 1.65 21.06 -5.94
N MET A 85 1.93 19.78 -5.74
CA MET A 85 2.37 18.87 -6.79
C MET A 85 1.29 17.82 -7.06
N VAL A 86 0.90 17.66 -8.31
CA VAL A 86 -0.15 16.72 -8.72
C VAL A 86 0.34 15.84 -9.87
N TYR A 87 0.16 14.53 -9.72
CA TYR A 87 0.47 13.57 -10.77
C TYR A 87 -0.46 12.37 -10.71
N ALA A 88 -0.65 11.69 -11.83
CA ALA A 88 -1.37 10.42 -11.91
C ALA A 88 -0.52 9.38 -12.63
N THR A 89 -0.55 8.15 -12.11
CA THR A 89 0.15 7.00 -12.72
C THR A 89 -0.87 6.01 -13.25
N GLY A 90 -0.68 5.52 -14.47
CA GLY A 90 -1.49 4.46 -15.05
C GLY A 90 -1.20 3.09 -14.46
N PHE A 91 -2.13 2.17 -14.65
CA PHE A 91 -1.93 0.75 -14.39
C PHE A 91 -0.83 0.22 -15.34
N TYR A 92 0.20 -0.49 -14.80
CA TYR A 92 1.38 -1.02 -15.50
C TYR A 92 2.56 -0.09 -15.76
N GLY A 93 2.71 1.00 -14.99
CA GLY A 93 3.99 1.73 -14.94
C GLY A 93 4.28 2.68 -16.10
N ASN A 94 3.35 2.90 -17.00
CA ASN A 94 3.43 4.01 -17.96
C ASN A 94 2.76 5.23 -17.35
N PRO A 95 3.35 6.43 -17.45
CA PRO A 95 2.67 7.66 -17.05
C PRO A 95 1.47 7.86 -17.97
N GLU A 96 0.26 7.90 -17.40
CA GLU A 96 -0.94 8.24 -18.18
C GLU A 96 -1.15 9.74 -18.26
N TYR A 97 -0.57 10.53 -17.33
CA TYR A 97 -0.79 11.99 -17.24
C TYR A 97 0.40 12.71 -16.62
N ASP A 98 0.54 13.94 -16.98
CA ASP A 98 1.68 14.78 -16.64
C ASP A 98 1.69 15.31 -15.21
N LEU A 99 2.90 15.62 -14.72
CA LEU A 99 3.12 16.25 -13.42
C LEU A 99 2.84 17.74 -13.51
N VAL A 100 2.04 18.24 -12.57
CA VAL A 100 1.79 19.67 -12.39
C VAL A 100 2.31 20.11 -11.03
N ALA A 101 3.14 21.15 -11.01
CA ALA A 101 3.57 21.85 -9.80
C ALA A 101 3.03 23.27 -9.82
N MET A 102 2.38 23.70 -8.75
CA MET A 102 1.70 25.00 -8.64
C MET A 102 2.04 25.66 -7.30
N ALA A 103 2.22 26.97 -7.29
CA ALA A 103 2.27 27.71 -6.04
C ALA A 103 0.90 27.70 -5.35
N LEU A 104 0.89 27.55 -4.03
CA LEU A 104 -0.32 27.63 -3.23
C LEU A 104 -0.70 29.11 -3.02
N ASP A 105 -1.65 29.60 -3.80
CA ASP A 105 -2.15 30.97 -3.77
C ASP A 105 -3.65 31.09 -3.48
N LYS A 106 -4.33 29.96 -3.31
CA LYS A 106 -5.78 29.91 -3.05
C LYS A 106 -6.18 28.59 -2.36
N SER A 107 -7.35 28.56 -1.78
CA SER A 107 -7.87 27.39 -1.07
C SER A 107 -8.59 26.36 -1.95
N TYR A 108 -8.83 26.66 -3.22
CA TYR A 108 -9.49 25.74 -4.16
C TYR A 108 -8.80 25.75 -5.50
N TYR A 109 -8.53 24.56 -6.05
CA TYR A 109 -7.87 24.33 -7.34
C TYR A 109 -8.69 23.44 -8.26
N GLU A 110 -8.78 23.84 -9.52
CA GLU A 110 -9.25 22.99 -10.61
C GLU A 110 -8.06 22.71 -11.53
N ILE A 111 -7.64 21.45 -11.61
CA ILE A 111 -6.40 21.03 -12.24
C ILE A 111 -6.75 20.08 -13.39
N THR A 112 -6.21 20.37 -14.57
CA THR A 112 -6.36 19.51 -15.74
C THR A 112 -5.01 18.90 -16.09
N LEU A 113 -4.93 17.58 -16.20
CA LEU A 113 -3.76 16.85 -16.62
C LEU A 113 -3.90 16.40 -18.07
N GLU A 114 -2.86 16.65 -18.88
CA GLU A 114 -2.78 16.19 -20.26
C GLU A 114 -2.35 14.72 -20.34
N PRO A 115 -2.86 13.91 -21.27
CA PRO A 115 -2.37 12.57 -21.52
C PRO A 115 -0.93 12.60 -22.04
N TYR A 116 -0.09 11.71 -21.55
CA TYR A 116 1.28 11.55 -22.05
C TYR A 116 1.29 10.99 -23.47
N THR A 117 1.72 11.78 -24.45
CA THR A 117 1.72 11.39 -25.85
C THR A 117 3.04 10.79 -26.36
N GLY A 118 4.08 10.75 -25.53
CA GLY A 118 5.36 10.15 -25.89
C GLY A 118 6.19 10.89 -26.95
N GLN A 119 5.75 12.03 -27.42
CA GLN A 119 6.45 12.84 -28.42
C GLN A 119 6.60 14.29 -27.96
N GLU A 120 7.85 14.76 -28.09
CA GLU A 120 8.38 16.10 -27.98
C GLU A 120 8.72 16.63 -26.56
N ALA A 121 10.03 16.88 -26.42
CA ALA A 121 10.55 17.77 -25.40
C ALA A 121 9.87 19.14 -25.55
N ASN A 122 9.08 19.50 -24.59
CA ASN A 122 8.25 20.69 -24.66
C ASN A 122 8.96 21.92 -24.09
N PRO A 123 8.68 23.10 -24.65
CA PRO A 123 9.32 24.33 -24.24
C PRO A 123 8.96 24.64 -22.79
N ILE A 124 10.00 24.92 -22.08
CA ILE A 124 10.13 25.52 -20.76
C ILE A 124 8.84 26.18 -20.25
N MET A 125 8.31 25.64 -19.16
CA MET A 125 7.28 26.29 -18.39
C MET A 125 7.66 27.74 -18.07
N GLU A 126 7.07 28.69 -18.71
CA GLU A 126 6.89 30.03 -18.16
C GLU A 126 5.74 29.98 -17.12
N SER A 127 5.98 29.33 -15.99
CA SER A 127 5.15 29.60 -14.84
C SER A 127 5.58 30.93 -14.27
N ARG A 128 4.77 31.95 -14.45
CA ARG A 128 4.82 33.14 -13.59
C ARG A 128 4.37 32.70 -12.21
N VAL A 129 5.30 32.14 -11.44
CA VAL A 129 5.15 31.97 -10.00
C VAL A 129 5.12 33.37 -9.41
N ARG A 130 3.93 33.88 -9.08
CA ARG A 130 3.78 34.99 -8.15
C ARG A 130 3.81 34.38 -6.76
N GLU A 131 4.96 34.47 -6.12
CA GLU A 131 5.14 34.07 -4.75
C GLU A 131 4.51 35.05 -3.76
N PRO A 132 4.13 34.57 -2.55
CA PRO A 132 3.64 35.43 -1.48
C PRO A 132 4.73 36.41 -1.05
N HIS A 133 4.32 37.63 -0.74
CA HIS A 133 5.18 38.74 -0.34
C HIS A 133 6.14 38.39 0.81
N GLY A 134 7.46 38.40 0.53
CA GLY A 134 8.51 38.33 1.55
C GLY A 134 9.88 37.89 1.09
N MET A 135 10.01 37.04 0.05
CA MET A 135 11.28 36.74 -0.61
C MET A 135 11.09 36.87 -2.13
N GLU A 136 11.55 37.96 -2.72
CA GLU A 136 11.67 38.06 -4.16
C GLU A 136 12.74 37.07 -4.63
N HIS A 137 12.38 35.82 -4.97
CA HIS A 137 13.28 34.98 -5.73
C HIS A 137 13.49 35.59 -7.10
N LEU A 138 14.68 36.10 -7.27
CA LEU A 138 15.06 36.75 -8.48
C LEU A 138 15.62 35.74 -9.47
N PHE A 139 14.97 35.57 -10.62
CA PHE A 139 15.54 34.79 -11.70
C PHE A 139 16.32 35.65 -12.66
N ALA A 140 17.56 35.23 -12.94
CA ALA A 140 18.40 35.81 -13.95
C ALA A 140 18.56 34.89 -15.16
N ASN A 141 18.42 35.41 -16.36
CA ASN A 141 18.76 34.71 -17.60
C ASN A 141 20.13 35.23 -18.08
N VAL A 142 21.12 34.34 -18.06
CA VAL A 142 22.50 34.67 -18.48
C VAL A 142 22.96 33.57 -19.45
N ASN A 143 23.34 33.95 -20.67
CA ASN A 143 23.88 33.07 -21.72
C ASN A 143 22.98 31.82 -22.00
N GLY A 144 21.66 32.00 -22.03
CA GLY A 144 20.72 30.88 -22.29
C GLY A 144 20.49 29.97 -21.11
N MET A 145 20.99 30.29 -19.94
CA MET A 145 20.75 29.58 -18.69
C MET A 145 19.97 30.47 -17.72
N ARG A 146 19.01 29.85 -17.02
CA ARG A 146 18.21 30.53 -16.00
C ARG A 146 18.72 30.16 -14.61
N TYR A 147 18.95 31.14 -13.79
CA TYR A 147 19.48 31.02 -12.45
C TYR A 147 18.50 31.57 -11.42
N LEU A 148 18.35 30.89 -10.32
CA LEU A 148 17.74 31.42 -9.11
C LEU A 148 18.83 32.16 -8.30
N ILE A 149 18.61 33.43 -8.03
CA ILE A 149 19.56 34.31 -7.37
C ILE A 149 19.22 34.48 -5.90
N ASP A 150 20.19 34.23 -5.03
CA ASP A 150 20.15 34.63 -3.64
C ASP A 150 21.03 35.89 -3.46
N ARG A 151 20.39 37.01 -3.16
CA ARG A 151 21.08 38.30 -2.99
C ARG A 151 21.87 38.39 -1.69
N ASP A 152 21.38 37.72 -0.65
CA ASP A 152 21.96 37.81 0.69
C ASP A 152 23.26 37.00 0.75
N SER A 153 23.25 35.78 0.24
CA SER A 153 24.44 34.93 0.18
C SER A 153 25.35 35.19 -1.02
N LYS A 154 24.92 36.00 -2.00
CA LYS A 154 25.59 36.23 -3.29
C LYS A 154 25.83 34.92 -4.06
N THR A 155 24.85 34.03 -4.01
CA THR A 155 24.90 32.75 -4.73
C THR A 155 23.81 32.64 -5.78
N ALA A 156 24.00 31.68 -6.72
CA ALA A 156 23.05 31.39 -7.78
C ALA A 156 22.93 29.86 -7.98
N LEU A 157 21.70 29.39 -8.13
CA LEU A 157 21.41 28.00 -8.48
C LEU A 157 20.97 27.90 -9.94
N LEU A 158 21.61 27.05 -10.74
CA LEU A 158 21.19 26.81 -12.11
C LEU A 158 19.81 26.13 -12.12
N SER A 159 18.82 26.83 -12.65
CA SER A 159 17.41 26.37 -12.66
C SER A 159 16.99 25.67 -13.97
N SER A 160 17.48 26.14 -15.11
CA SER A 160 17.24 25.51 -16.40
C SER A 160 18.23 25.99 -17.46
N CYS A 161 18.41 25.21 -18.51
CA CYS A 161 19.24 25.56 -19.66
C CYS A 161 18.41 25.45 -20.94
N SER A 162 18.45 26.48 -21.79
CA SER A 162 17.73 26.49 -23.08
C SER A 162 18.50 25.73 -24.18
N SER A 163 19.78 25.44 -23.99
CA SER A 163 20.59 24.67 -24.92
C SER A 163 20.43 23.17 -24.62
N ASN A 164 19.67 22.47 -25.45
CA ASN A 164 19.38 21.04 -25.30
C ASN A 164 20.31 20.13 -26.13
N THR A 165 21.35 20.68 -26.75
CA THR A 165 22.24 19.94 -27.66
C THR A 165 23.70 20.30 -27.46
N GLY A 166 24.58 19.32 -27.68
CA GLY A 166 26.03 19.51 -27.61
C GLY A 166 26.55 19.55 -26.17
N THR A 167 27.65 20.25 -25.97
CA THR A 167 28.32 20.39 -24.68
C THR A 167 27.98 21.73 -24.04
N VAL A 168 27.54 21.69 -22.79
CA VAL A 168 27.19 22.86 -22.00
C VAL A 168 28.28 23.16 -20.96
N PHE A 169 28.66 24.45 -20.83
CA PHE A 169 29.60 24.93 -19.84
C PHE A 169 28.86 25.78 -18.80
N ILE A 170 28.76 25.29 -17.57
CA ILE A 170 28.18 26.05 -16.46
C ILE A 170 29.26 26.98 -15.93
N PRO A 171 29.07 28.32 -15.90
CA PRO A 171 30.05 29.23 -15.35
C PRO A 171 30.16 29.14 -13.83
N GLN A 172 31.36 29.40 -13.29
CA GLN A 172 31.56 29.44 -11.84
C GLN A 172 30.90 30.65 -11.19
N GLU A 173 30.75 31.73 -11.96
CA GLU A 173 30.16 33.02 -11.51
C GLU A 173 29.31 33.60 -12.63
N ILE A 174 28.23 34.25 -12.28
CA ILE A 174 27.41 35.05 -13.19
C ILE A 174 27.29 36.48 -12.72
N THR A 175 27.16 37.40 -13.68
CA THR A 175 26.90 38.80 -13.38
C THR A 175 25.45 39.14 -13.66
N TYR A 176 24.74 39.66 -12.66
CA TYR A 176 23.36 40.12 -12.80
C TYR A 176 23.17 41.48 -12.11
N GLN A 177 22.61 42.45 -12.82
CA GLN A 177 22.45 43.84 -12.34
C GLN A 177 23.72 44.48 -11.79
N ASN A 178 24.87 44.24 -12.43
CA ASN A 178 26.21 44.68 -12.05
C ASN A 178 26.75 44.08 -10.74
N GLU A 179 26.16 42.99 -10.25
CA GLU A 179 26.63 42.23 -9.10
C GLU A 179 27.03 40.82 -9.53
N ALA A 180 28.08 40.29 -8.91
CA ALA A 180 28.57 38.94 -9.13
C ALA A 180 27.89 37.95 -8.17
N TYR A 181 27.53 36.75 -8.68
CA TYR A 181 26.94 35.65 -7.92
C TYR A 181 27.66 34.35 -8.22
N THR A 182 28.12 33.66 -7.19
CA THR A 182 28.77 32.36 -7.34
C THR A 182 27.72 31.27 -7.61
N VAL A 183 27.94 30.49 -8.64
CA VAL A 183 27.06 29.34 -8.97
C VAL A 183 27.44 28.16 -8.07
N ASN A 184 26.59 27.81 -7.12
CA ASN A 184 26.87 26.80 -6.08
C ASN A 184 26.02 25.56 -6.12
N GLY A 185 25.06 25.43 -7.09
CA GLY A 185 24.25 24.25 -7.22
C GLY A 185 23.48 24.15 -8.54
N ILE A 186 23.07 22.93 -8.86
CA ILE A 186 22.19 22.63 -9.99
C ILE A 186 20.84 22.21 -9.41
N ARG A 187 19.78 22.95 -9.73
CA ARG A 187 18.42 22.71 -9.23
C ARG A 187 17.80 21.46 -9.85
N ASN A 188 16.71 21.06 -9.22
CA ASN A 188 15.86 20.00 -9.72
C ASN A 188 15.41 20.28 -11.16
N PHE A 189 15.45 19.24 -12.01
CA PHE A 189 15.00 19.29 -13.41
C PHE A 189 15.79 20.24 -14.34
N ALA A 190 16.97 20.74 -13.97
CA ALA A 190 17.69 21.79 -14.73
C ALA A 190 17.98 21.42 -16.19
N PHE A 191 18.26 20.16 -16.51
CA PHE A 191 18.50 19.61 -17.84
C PHE A 191 17.56 18.45 -18.17
N TYR A 192 16.41 18.36 -17.50
CA TYR A 192 15.47 17.26 -17.70
C TYR A 192 15.12 17.03 -19.17
N GLY A 193 15.25 15.78 -19.64
CA GLY A 193 14.88 15.40 -21.01
C GLY A 193 15.76 15.98 -22.12
N SER A 194 16.93 16.54 -21.79
CA SER A 194 17.85 17.12 -22.77
C SER A 194 18.60 16.02 -23.55
N THR A 195 17.88 15.32 -24.45
CA THR A 195 18.39 14.14 -25.16
C THR A 195 19.56 14.44 -26.11
N GLY A 196 19.69 15.66 -26.59
CA GLY A 196 20.80 16.09 -27.45
C GLY A 196 22.03 16.58 -26.68
N LEU A 197 21.97 16.64 -25.34
CA LEU A 197 23.09 17.02 -24.50
C LEU A 197 24.15 15.92 -24.50
N THR A 198 25.38 16.24 -24.94
CA THR A 198 26.47 15.24 -25.05
C THR A 198 27.50 15.37 -23.93
N GLY A 199 27.62 16.54 -23.30
CA GLY A 199 28.52 16.75 -22.18
C GLY A 199 28.13 17.96 -21.34
N VAL A 200 28.52 17.96 -20.05
CA VAL A 200 28.37 19.10 -19.16
C VAL A 200 29.65 19.32 -18.39
N PHE A 201 30.19 20.53 -18.46
CA PHE A 201 31.26 20.99 -17.59
C PHE A 201 30.66 21.69 -16.38
N ILE A 202 30.78 21.04 -15.22
CA ILE A 202 30.31 21.53 -13.93
C ILE A 202 31.49 22.17 -13.21
N PRO A 203 31.43 23.48 -12.84
CA PRO A 203 32.56 24.19 -12.23
C PRO A 203 32.81 23.75 -10.79
N GLU A 204 34.01 24.04 -10.28
CA GLU A 204 34.28 23.94 -8.86
C GLU A 204 33.38 24.93 -8.09
N GLY A 205 32.95 24.54 -6.88
CA GLY A 205 32.03 25.33 -6.07
C GLY A 205 30.57 24.84 -6.11
N ILE A 206 30.22 23.96 -7.05
CA ILE A 206 28.91 23.24 -7.02
C ILE A 206 28.94 22.23 -5.88
N GLU A 207 28.00 22.38 -4.93
CA GLU A 207 27.86 21.47 -3.76
C GLU A 207 26.79 20.41 -3.94
N SER A 208 25.80 20.64 -4.81
CA SER A 208 24.68 19.73 -4.99
C SER A 208 24.22 19.60 -6.44
N ILE A 209 23.86 18.38 -6.81
CA ILE A 209 23.14 18.04 -8.04
C ILE A 209 21.68 17.74 -7.65
N GLY A 210 20.75 18.51 -8.18
CA GLY A 210 19.34 18.43 -7.82
C GLY A 210 18.66 17.17 -8.34
N ARG A 211 17.45 16.89 -7.84
CA ARG A 211 16.59 15.79 -8.27
C ARG A 211 16.29 15.89 -9.77
N CYS A 212 16.33 14.76 -10.47
CA CYS A 212 16.02 14.64 -11.91
C CYS A 212 16.76 15.69 -12.78
N SER A 213 17.88 16.27 -12.31
CA SER A 213 18.52 17.39 -13.01
C SER A 213 19.03 17.03 -14.38
N PHE A 214 19.46 15.78 -14.61
CA PHE A 214 19.87 15.22 -15.90
C PHE A 214 19.01 14.02 -16.31
N TYR A 215 17.79 13.88 -15.77
CA TYR A 215 16.89 12.79 -16.10
C TYR A 215 16.65 12.71 -17.61
N GLY A 216 16.83 11.52 -18.20
CA GLY A 216 16.56 11.29 -19.61
C GLY A 216 17.54 11.97 -20.59
N CYS A 217 18.70 12.45 -20.13
CA CYS A 217 19.74 12.99 -21.00
C CYS A 217 20.44 11.84 -21.74
N THR A 218 19.76 11.22 -22.70
CA THR A 218 20.21 10.00 -23.37
C THR A 218 21.49 10.17 -24.20
N GLY A 219 21.76 11.39 -24.64
CA GLY A 219 22.97 11.72 -25.39
C GLY A 219 24.21 11.99 -24.52
N LEU A 220 24.02 12.12 -23.20
CA LEU A 220 25.09 12.46 -22.26
C LEU A 220 26.04 11.26 -22.13
N ASP A 221 27.28 11.40 -22.65
CA ASP A 221 28.23 10.32 -22.67
C ASP A 221 29.33 10.43 -21.59
N ASN A 222 29.54 11.63 -21.07
CA ASN A 222 30.49 11.89 -19.99
C ASN A 222 30.07 13.07 -19.12
N VAL A 223 30.22 12.93 -17.82
CA VAL A 223 30.05 13.97 -16.81
C VAL A 223 31.23 13.95 -15.85
N ILE A 224 31.87 15.11 -15.70
CA ILE A 224 32.93 15.29 -14.70
C ILE A 224 32.31 16.06 -13.52
N LEU A 225 32.19 15.38 -12.41
CA LEU A 225 31.69 15.96 -11.17
C LEU A 225 32.86 16.60 -10.39
N PRO A 226 32.79 17.90 -10.03
CA PRO A 226 33.86 18.57 -9.29
C PRO A 226 33.97 18.08 -7.84
N LYS A 227 35.12 18.30 -7.23
CA LYS A 227 35.43 17.87 -5.87
C LYS A 227 34.63 18.57 -4.76
N GLY A 228 33.77 19.51 -5.07
CA GLY A 228 32.94 20.21 -4.08
C GLY A 228 31.61 19.53 -3.80
N ILE A 229 31.16 18.59 -4.66
CA ILE A 229 29.85 17.97 -4.58
C ILE A 229 29.74 17.11 -3.32
N LYS A 230 28.68 17.37 -2.53
CA LYS A 230 28.30 16.62 -1.31
C LYS A 230 27.11 15.69 -1.55
N THR A 231 26.18 16.09 -2.45
CA THR A 231 24.93 15.36 -2.66
C THR A 231 24.60 15.22 -4.14
N ILE A 232 24.14 14.03 -4.51
CA ILE A 232 23.52 13.72 -5.82
C ILE A 232 22.06 13.39 -5.55
N GLY A 233 21.14 14.17 -6.13
CA GLY A 233 19.71 14.06 -5.87
C GLY A 233 19.06 12.80 -6.42
N GLU A 234 17.81 12.57 -6.04
CA GLU A 234 16.97 11.48 -6.53
C GLU A 234 16.85 11.54 -8.05
N ALA A 235 17.07 10.40 -8.72
CA ALA A 235 16.98 10.23 -10.17
C ALA A 235 17.84 11.25 -10.98
N ALA A 236 18.90 11.80 -10.38
CA ALA A 236 19.67 12.91 -10.97
C ALA A 236 20.18 12.58 -12.38
N PHE A 237 20.63 11.36 -12.63
CA PHE A 237 21.10 10.85 -13.92
C PHE A 237 20.25 9.67 -14.44
N SER A 238 19.03 9.47 -13.93
CA SER A 238 18.16 8.39 -14.39
C SER A 238 17.91 8.51 -15.91
N GLY A 239 18.00 7.39 -16.61
CA GLY A 239 17.80 7.34 -18.07
C GLY A 239 18.91 7.97 -18.92
N CYS A 240 20.07 8.30 -18.35
CA CYS A 240 21.25 8.73 -19.12
C CYS A 240 21.89 7.53 -19.82
N THR A 241 21.20 6.96 -20.82
CA THR A 241 21.61 5.72 -21.48
C THR A 241 22.96 5.79 -22.20
N GLY A 242 23.40 6.99 -22.60
CA GLY A 242 24.70 7.26 -23.22
C GLY A 242 25.87 7.30 -22.25
N LEU A 243 25.60 7.47 -20.91
CA LEU A 243 26.64 7.71 -19.91
C LEU A 243 27.53 6.47 -19.72
N LYS A 244 28.79 6.57 -20.17
CA LYS A 244 29.77 5.46 -20.18
C LYS A 244 30.51 5.34 -18.85
N SER A 245 30.77 6.48 -18.20
CA SER A 245 31.49 6.55 -16.94
C SER A 245 31.09 7.78 -16.17
N VAL A 246 31.12 7.68 -14.83
CA VAL A 246 30.98 8.79 -13.90
C VAL A 246 31.98 8.61 -12.77
N LEU A 247 32.81 9.64 -12.56
CA LEU A 247 33.69 9.69 -11.40
C LEU A 247 32.97 10.44 -10.29
N ILE A 248 32.49 9.69 -9.28
CA ILE A 248 31.81 10.28 -8.11
C ILE A 248 32.88 10.74 -7.13
N PRO A 249 32.94 12.05 -6.78
CA PRO A 249 33.97 12.58 -5.88
C PRO A 249 33.87 12.00 -4.47
N GLU A 250 35.02 11.88 -3.80
CA GLU A 250 35.13 11.40 -2.40
C GLU A 250 34.37 12.29 -1.40
N THR A 251 34.00 13.52 -1.79
CA THR A 251 33.22 14.44 -0.97
C THR A 251 31.72 14.12 -0.94
N VAL A 252 31.25 13.26 -1.84
CA VAL A 252 29.84 12.86 -1.88
C VAL A 252 29.52 11.94 -0.69
N VAL A 253 28.56 12.37 0.11
CA VAL A 253 28.08 11.63 1.29
C VAL A 253 26.68 11.06 1.10
N SER A 254 25.95 11.50 0.06
CA SER A 254 24.58 11.03 -0.23
C SER A 254 24.34 10.96 -1.73
N MET A 255 23.79 9.82 -2.15
CA MET A 255 23.24 9.60 -3.50
C MET A 255 21.77 9.23 -3.35
N GLY A 256 20.90 9.95 -4.04
CA GLY A 256 19.46 9.75 -3.97
C GLY A 256 19.00 8.44 -4.61
N ARG A 257 17.75 8.07 -4.34
CA ARG A 257 17.08 6.93 -4.98
C ARG A 257 17.13 7.09 -6.51
N TRP A 258 17.36 5.98 -7.22
CA TRP A 258 17.41 5.95 -8.69
C TRP A 258 18.43 6.90 -9.33
N ALA A 259 19.44 7.36 -8.60
CA ALA A 259 20.36 8.40 -9.07
C ALA A 259 20.99 8.10 -10.44
N PHE A 260 21.27 6.84 -10.76
CA PHE A 260 21.82 6.35 -12.02
C PHE A 260 20.95 5.27 -12.69
N GLU A 261 19.65 5.22 -12.39
CA GLU A 261 18.73 4.25 -12.98
C GLU A 261 18.84 4.25 -14.51
N GLY A 262 18.92 3.08 -15.12
CA GLY A 262 18.86 2.94 -16.58
C GLY A 262 20.06 3.54 -17.33
N CYS A 263 21.17 3.84 -16.65
CA CYS A 263 22.42 4.21 -17.31
C CYS A 263 23.04 2.97 -18.00
N THR A 264 22.45 2.55 -19.10
CA THR A 264 22.74 1.24 -19.72
C THR A 264 24.16 1.13 -20.30
N SER A 265 24.82 2.24 -20.59
CA SER A 265 26.22 2.26 -21.05
C SER A 265 27.26 2.38 -19.93
N LEU A 266 26.81 2.62 -18.68
CA LEU A 266 27.70 2.78 -17.53
C LEU A 266 28.40 1.44 -17.24
N SER A 267 29.74 1.43 -17.38
CA SER A 267 30.53 0.19 -17.29
C SER A 267 31.09 -0.10 -15.90
N PHE A 268 31.34 0.93 -15.10
CA PHE A 268 31.83 0.79 -13.71
C PHE A 268 31.35 1.92 -12.84
N ALA A 269 31.29 1.70 -11.52
CA ALA A 269 31.01 2.70 -10.51
C ALA A 269 31.91 2.53 -9.27
N ILE A 270 32.37 3.65 -8.71
CA ILE A 270 33.06 3.68 -7.43
C ILE A 270 32.21 4.49 -6.46
N ILE A 271 31.72 3.84 -5.41
CA ILE A 271 30.96 4.50 -4.36
C ILE A 271 31.95 5.13 -3.38
N PRO A 272 31.85 6.43 -3.06
CA PRO A 272 32.74 7.12 -2.15
C PRO A 272 32.66 6.62 -0.70
N ASP A 273 33.78 6.72 0.01
CA ASP A 273 33.89 6.28 1.42
C ASP A 273 33.00 7.11 2.38
N GLY A 274 32.48 8.27 1.96
CA GLY A 274 31.49 9.05 2.72
C GLY A 274 30.06 8.52 2.70
N VAL A 275 29.77 7.58 1.77
CA VAL A 275 28.42 7.02 1.59
C VAL A 275 28.22 5.85 2.55
N THR A 276 27.19 5.93 3.39
CA THR A 276 26.85 4.88 4.38
C THR A 276 25.70 3.98 3.95
N ARG A 277 24.94 4.39 2.94
CA ARG A 277 23.80 3.66 2.38
C ARG A 277 23.76 3.78 0.87
N ILE A 278 23.54 2.66 0.19
CA ILE A 278 23.18 2.66 -1.24
C ILE A 278 21.65 2.70 -1.29
N GLU A 279 21.10 3.80 -1.78
CA GLU A 279 19.67 4.03 -1.80
C GLU A 279 18.92 3.09 -2.77
N PRO A 280 17.59 2.89 -2.59
CA PRO A 280 16.82 2.06 -3.49
C PRO A 280 16.96 2.46 -4.97
N GLY A 281 17.22 1.45 -5.81
CA GLY A 281 17.30 1.62 -7.26
C GLY A 281 18.50 2.44 -7.79
N THR A 282 19.49 2.77 -6.95
CA THR A 282 20.59 3.68 -7.34
C THR A 282 21.19 3.31 -8.71
N PHE A 283 21.41 2.02 -9.01
CA PHE A 283 21.95 1.54 -10.28
C PHE A 283 20.99 0.55 -11.00
N VAL A 284 19.70 0.60 -10.68
CA VAL A 284 18.74 -0.33 -11.30
C VAL A 284 18.76 -0.18 -12.82
N ARG A 285 18.75 -1.32 -13.54
CA ARG A 285 18.82 -1.39 -15.00
C ARG A 285 20.10 -0.80 -15.64
N CYS A 286 21.18 -0.63 -14.90
CA CYS A 286 22.51 -0.35 -15.47
C CYS A 286 23.05 -1.61 -16.12
N SER A 287 22.48 -2.03 -17.26
CA SER A 287 22.75 -3.32 -17.88
C SER A 287 24.20 -3.49 -18.38
N GLY A 288 24.92 -2.38 -18.62
CA GLY A 288 26.33 -2.37 -18.99
C GLY A 288 27.31 -2.42 -17.81
N LEU A 289 26.82 -2.31 -16.55
CA LEU A 289 27.66 -2.22 -15.37
C LEU A 289 28.35 -3.56 -15.09
N THR A 290 29.67 -3.62 -15.28
CA THR A 290 30.47 -4.84 -15.13
C THR A 290 31.07 -4.99 -13.72
N SER A 291 31.32 -3.87 -13.04
CA SER A 291 31.93 -3.85 -11.71
C SER A 291 31.49 -2.63 -10.88
N VAL A 292 31.37 -2.85 -9.58
CA VAL A 292 31.11 -1.79 -8.57
C VAL A 292 32.04 -1.98 -7.41
N ARG A 293 32.67 -0.89 -6.95
CA ARG A 293 33.38 -0.87 -5.67
C ARG A 293 32.44 -0.30 -4.61
N ILE A 294 32.10 -1.11 -3.60
CA ILE A 294 31.35 -0.73 -2.39
C ILE A 294 32.36 -0.55 -1.26
N PRO A 295 32.44 0.63 -0.61
CA PRO A 295 33.35 0.87 0.50
C PRO A 295 32.86 0.28 1.82
N GLU A 296 33.82 0.13 2.80
CA GLU A 296 33.52 -0.36 4.15
C GLU A 296 32.63 0.60 4.99
N SER A 297 32.39 1.79 4.52
CA SER A 297 31.42 2.72 5.14
C SER A 297 29.96 2.33 4.92
N VAL A 298 29.67 1.51 3.89
CA VAL A 298 28.29 1.12 3.56
C VAL A 298 27.78 0.08 4.53
N THR A 299 26.66 0.39 5.19
CA THR A 299 25.99 -0.49 6.14
C THR A 299 24.68 -1.09 5.60
N SER A 300 24.13 -0.52 4.52
CA SER A 300 22.91 -1.02 3.91
C SER A 300 22.87 -0.83 2.39
N ILE A 301 22.25 -1.81 1.71
CA ILE A 301 22.02 -1.81 0.25
C ILE A 301 20.50 -1.84 0.04
N GLY A 302 19.97 -0.82 -0.60
CA GLY A 302 18.54 -0.59 -0.80
C GLY A 302 17.90 -1.52 -1.83
N ARG A 303 16.59 -1.54 -1.83
CA ARG A 303 15.75 -2.33 -2.74
C ARG A 303 16.09 -2.03 -4.21
N PHE A 304 16.27 -3.07 -5.04
CA PHE A 304 16.66 -2.96 -6.44
C PHE A 304 17.96 -2.18 -6.70
N ALA A 305 18.81 -1.96 -5.72
CA ALA A 305 19.99 -1.09 -5.88
C ALA A 305 20.84 -1.44 -7.10
N PHE A 306 20.96 -2.72 -7.42
CA PHE A 306 21.66 -3.27 -8.60
C PHE A 306 20.72 -4.13 -9.48
N GLY A 307 19.40 -4.01 -9.31
CA GLY A 307 18.42 -4.80 -10.07
C GLY A 307 18.60 -4.59 -11.58
N GLY A 308 18.70 -5.67 -12.37
CA GLY A 308 18.88 -5.61 -13.81
C GLY A 308 20.27 -5.19 -14.30
N CYS A 309 21.30 -5.22 -13.43
CA CYS A 309 22.70 -5.03 -13.84
C CYS A 309 23.21 -6.30 -14.52
N ALA A 310 22.74 -6.57 -15.74
CA ALA A 310 22.92 -7.83 -16.42
C ALA A 310 24.40 -8.20 -16.69
N ALA A 311 25.28 -7.21 -16.89
CA ALA A 311 26.71 -7.43 -17.12
C ALA A 311 27.54 -7.59 -15.83
N LEU A 312 26.95 -7.41 -14.64
CA LEU A 312 27.67 -7.47 -13.36
C LEU A 312 28.13 -8.90 -13.08
N GLY A 313 29.41 -9.18 -13.30
CA GLY A 313 29.96 -10.53 -13.17
C GLY A 313 30.41 -10.90 -11.76
N PHE A 314 30.78 -9.91 -10.96
CA PHE A 314 31.25 -10.04 -9.59
C PHE A 314 30.87 -8.81 -8.78
N ILE A 315 30.54 -9.02 -7.51
CA ILE A 315 30.35 -7.96 -6.51
C ILE A 315 30.95 -8.38 -5.18
N HIS A 316 31.72 -7.47 -4.59
CA HIS A 316 32.16 -7.62 -3.19
C HIS A 316 31.22 -6.83 -2.29
N ILE A 317 30.55 -7.52 -1.38
CA ILE A 317 29.70 -6.92 -0.34
C ILE A 317 30.57 -6.81 0.92
N PRO A 318 30.86 -5.60 1.42
CA PRO A 318 31.71 -5.42 2.59
C PRO A 318 31.14 -6.04 3.88
N ASP A 319 32.02 -6.41 4.82
CA ASP A 319 31.61 -6.95 6.11
C ASP A 319 30.89 -5.95 7.03
N SER A 320 30.92 -4.67 6.67
CA SER A 320 30.13 -3.60 7.32
C SER A 320 28.64 -3.67 7.03
N VAL A 321 28.24 -4.30 5.92
CA VAL A 321 26.83 -4.39 5.52
C VAL A 321 26.03 -5.27 6.47
N ARG A 322 24.89 -4.74 6.92
CA ARG A 322 23.94 -5.42 7.83
C ARG A 322 22.59 -5.68 7.19
N ILE A 323 22.20 -4.84 6.24
CA ILE A 323 20.89 -4.89 5.59
C ILE A 323 21.10 -4.90 4.08
N ILE A 324 20.51 -5.89 3.42
CA ILE A 324 20.37 -5.93 1.96
C ILE A 324 18.88 -6.09 1.71
N GLU A 325 18.26 -5.07 1.11
CA GLU A 325 16.81 -5.06 0.93
C GLU A 325 16.38 -5.94 -0.24
N GLU A 326 15.04 -6.13 -0.37
CA GLU A 326 14.42 -6.97 -1.39
C GLU A 326 14.92 -6.65 -2.81
N MET A 327 15.13 -7.69 -3.61
CA MET A 327 15.44 -7.61 -5.05
C MET A 327 16.71 -6.79 -5.36
N ALA A 328 17.61 -6.63 -4.37
CA ALA A 328 18.80 -5.78 -4.53
C ALA A 328 19.67 -6.14 -5.72
N PHE A 329 19.74 -7.43 -6.11
CA PHE A 329 20.51 -7.96 -7.23
C PHE A 329 19.64 -8.71 -8.25
N GLU A 330 18.31 -8.49 -8.26
CA GLU A 330 17.41 -9.17 -9.21
C GLU A 330 17.88 -8.99 -10.66
N GLY A 331 17.95 -10.07 -11.41
CA GLY A 331 18.29 -10.03 -12.84
C GLY A 331 19.76 -9.72 -13.16
N CYS A 332 20.68 -9.85 -12.20
CA CYS A 332 22.14 -9.80 -12.47
C CYS A 332 22.59 -11.08 -13.15
N THR A 333 22.24 -11.26 -14.42
CA THR A 333 22.39 -12.52 -15.15
C THR A 333 23.83 -12.98 -15.37
N SER A 334 24.81 -12.09 -15.31
CA SER A 334 26.25 -12.44 -15.41
C SER A 334 26.90 -12.75 -14.08
N LEU A 335 26.24 -12.48 -12.95
CA LEU A 335 26.80 -12.67 -11.60
C LEU A 335 27.14 -14.15 -11.37
N LYS A 336 28.40 -14.46 -11.03
CA LYS A 336 28.88 -15.84 -10.90
C LYS A 336 28.92 -16.34 -9.47
N THR A 337 29.37 -15.49 -8.56
CA THR A 337 29.58 -15.85 -7.16
C THR A 337 29.19 -14.68 -6.27
N VAL A 338 28.60 -14.99 -5.10
CA VAL A 338 28.28 -14.01 -4.06
C VAL A 338 28.66 -14.57 -2.70
N PHE A 339 29.23 -13.71 -1.87
CA PHE A 339 29.47 -13.96 -0.46
C PHE A 339 28.51 -13.08 0.36
N ILE A 340 27.69 -13.69 1.21
CA ILE A 340 26.80 -12.98 2.15
C ILE A 340 27.57 -12.76 3.46
N PRO A 341 27.84 -11.49 3.85
CA PRO A 341 28.66 -11.20 5.03
C PRO A 341 27.97 -11.56 6.34
N GLN A 342 28.77 -11.75 7.39
CA GLN A 342 28.29 -12.18 8.71
C GLN A 342 27.35 -11.17 9.42
N GLY A 343 27.28 -9.96 8.96
CA GLY A 343 26.35 -8.97 9.50
C GLY A 343 24.90 -9.09 8.99
N VAL A 344 24.70 -9.86 7.91
CA VAL A 344 23.40 -10.04 7.27
C VAL A 344 22.69 -11.22 7.89
N THR A 345 21.46 -11.01 8.39
CA THR A 345 20.67 -12.04 9.06
C THR A 345 19.55 -12.62 8.20
N GLY A 346 19.24 -11.99 7.06
CA GLY A 346 18.23 -12.46 6.12
C GLY A 346 18.65 -12.28 4.67
N ILE A 347 18.34 -13.27 3.83
CA ILE A 347 18.36 -13.13 2.39
C ILE A 347 16.95 -12.74 1.99
N GLU A 348 16.75 -11.48 1.63
CA GLU A 348 15.43 -10.91 1.44
C GLU A 348 14.74 -11.40 0.16
N ARG A 349 13.44 -11.14 0.06
CA ARG A 349 12.60 -11.55 -1.06
C ARG A 349 13.21 -11.16 -2.41
N GLY A 350 13.34 -12.16 -3.32
CA GLY A 350 13.82 -11.96 -4.69
C GLY A 350 15.23 -11.39 -4.80
N MET A 351 16.05 -11.43 -3.72
CA MET A 351 17.36 -10.75 -3.67
C MET A 351 18.22 -11.09 -4.89
N PHE A 352 18.25 -12.35 -5.31
CA PHE A 352 19.00 -12.84 -6.48
C PHE A 352 18.09 -13.42 -7.57
N ARG A 353 16.81 -13.09 -7.57
CA ARG A 353 15.87 -13.60 -8.55
C ARG A 353 16.37 -13.37 -9.99
N GLY A 354 16.36 -14.41 -10.82
CA GLY A 354 16.80 -14.32 -12.22
C GLY A 354 18.31 -14.17 -12.43
N CYS A 355 19.15 -14.36 -11.40
CA CYS A 355 20.61 -14.40 -11.54
C CYS A 355 21.03 -15.72 -12.17
N SER A 356 20.70 -15.93 -13.46
CA SER A 356 20.90 -17.21 -14.17
C SER A 356 22.35 -17.67 -14.27
N GLY A 357 23.30 -16.73 -14.19
CA GLY A 357 24.73 -16.99 -14.20
C GLY A 357 25.31 -17.42 -12.86
N LEU A 358 24.54 -17.31 -11.76
CA LEU A 358 25.01 -17.57 -10.40
C LEU A 358 25.23 -19.07 -10.19
N THR A 359 26.49 -19.44 -9.91
CA THR A 359 26.89 -20.85 -9.74
C THR A 359 27.23 -21.18 -8.30
N SER A 360 27.59 -20.19 -7.48
CA SER A 360 27.96 -20.38 -6.08
C SER A 360 27.52 -19.22 -5.21
N VAL A 361 26.93 -19.54 -4.07
CA VAL A 361 26.56 -18.58 -3.02
C VAL A 361 27.14 -19.11 -1.70
N SER A 362 27.91 -18.27 -1.03
CA SER A 362 28.36 -18.55 0.34
C SER A 362 27.43 -17.82 1.31
N ILE A 363 26.61 -18.56 2.04
CA ILE A 363 25.68 -18.05 3.03
C ILE A 363 26.34 -18.15 4.40
N SER A 364 26.41 -17.04 5.15
CA SER A 364 27.01 -17.03 6.49
C SER A 364 26.09 -17.67 7.54
N GLU A 365 26.69 -18.16 8.63
CA GLU A 365 25.96 -18.75 9.77
C GLU A 365 25.10 -17.73 10.55
N SER A 366 25.19 -16.44 10.21
CA SER A 366 24.29 -15.41 10.77
C SER A 366 22.91 -15.38 10.11
N VAL A 367 22.77 -15.97 8.93
CA VAL A 367 21.52 -15.97 8.18
C VAL A 367 20.51 -16.91 8.82
N THR A 368 19.37 -16.37 9.21
CA THR A 368 18.26 -17.12 9.83
C THR A 368 17.06 -17.28 8.91
N SER A 369 16.98 -16.45 7.85
CA SER A 369 15.87 -16.48 6.91
C SER A 369 16.29 -16.34 5.45
N ILE A 370 15.56 -17.03 4.56
CA ILE A 370 15.67 -16.92 3.11
C ILE A 370 14.28 -16.58 2.57
N GLY A 371 14.12 -15.39 2.01
CA GLY A 371 12.84 -14.85 1.58
C GLY A 371 12.29 -15.51 0.32
N ALA A 372 11.02 -15.26 0.04
CA ALA A 372 10.33 -15.79 -1.14
C ALA A 372 11.04 -15.39 -2.44
N ASN A 373 11.17 -16.35 -3.37
CA ASN A 373 11.83 -16.16 -4.67
C ASN A 373 13.30 -15.71 -4.59
N ALA A 374 13.99 -15.88 -3.46
CA ALA A 374 15.33 -15.34 -3.24
C ALA A 374 16.33 -15.75 -4.31
N PHE A 375 16.27 -17.02 -4.77
CA PHE A 375 17.09 -17.60 -5.84
C PHE A 375 16.24 -18.14 -7.02
N ASP A 376 14.99 -17.69 -7.15
CA ASP A 376 14.12 -18.10 -8.27
C ASP A 376 14.77 -17.76 -9.59
N GLY A 377 14.88 -18.77 -10.50
CA GLY A 377 15.51 -18.61 -11.81
C GLY A 377 17.05 -18.53 -11.80
N CYS A 378 17.71 -18.82 -10.68
CA CYS A 378 19.16 -18.96 -10.60
C CYS A 378 19.59 -20.32 -11.18
N THR A 379 19.42 -20.51 -12.48
CA THR A 379 19.59 -21.81 -13.18
C THR A 379 21.00 -22.39 -13.06
N GLY A 380 22.01 -21.55 -12.80
CA GLY A 380 23.40 -21.99 -12.66
C GLY A 380 23.73 -22.66 -11.30
N ILE A 381 22.86 -22.55 -10.29
CA ILE A 381 23.09 -23.14 -8.98
C ILE A 381 22.83 -24.64 -9.04
N SER A 382 23.90 -25.44 -9.09
CA SER A 382 23.83 -26.90 -9.07
C SER A 382 23.99 -27.51 -7.67
N TRP A 383 24.47 -26.74 -6.71
CA TRP A 383 24.61 -27.08 -5.29
C TRP A 383 24.65 -25.79 -4.46
N ILE A 384 24.04 -25.84 -3.26
CA ILE A 384 24.07 -24.75 -2.29
C ILE A 384 24.09 -25.31 -0.86
N TYR A 385 24.97 -24.75 -0.02
CA TYR A 385 24.96 -25.05 1.42
C TYR A 385 23.99 -24.12 2.12
N ILE A 386 23.07 -24.69 2.90
CA ILE A 386 22.14 -23.96 3.75
C ILE A 386 22.60 -24.10 5.21
N PRO A 387 22.96 -23.01 5.88
CA PRO A 387 23.37 -23.02 7.28
C PRO A 387 22.29 -23.59 8.23
N GLU A 388 22.72 -24.21 9.33
CA GLU A 388 21.81 -24.73 10.37
C GLU A 388 21.02 -23.63 11.08
N SER A 389 21.50 -22.40 11.04
CA SER A 389 20.82 -21.19 11.55
C SER A 389 19.53 -20.87 10.83
N VAL A 390 19.37 -21.32 9.57
CA VAL A 390 18.19 -21.03 8.76
C VAL A 390 17.00 -21.81 9.30
N ASN A 391 15.97 -21.08 9.72
CA ASN A 391 14.73 -21.63 10.24
C ASN A 391 13.47 -21.12 9.52
N SER A 392 13.63 -20.19 8.57
CA SER A 392 12.56 -19.64 7.75
C SER A 392 12.99 -19.61 6.29
N ILE A 393 12.17 -20.23 5.42
CA ILE A 393 12.38 -20.19 3.96
C ILE A 393 11.05 -19.82 3.31
N GLY A 394 11.07 -18.78 2.48
CA GLY A 394 9.90 -18.33 1.74
C GLY A 394 9.60 -19.22 0.53
N ARG A 395 8.37 -19.10 0.02
CA ARG A 395 7.92 -19.86 -1.15
C ARG A 395 8.81 -19.62 -2.39
N ASP A 396 8.94 -20.62 -3.22
CA ASP A 396 9.69 -20.54 -4.49
C ASP A 396 11.14 -20.05 -4.32
N ALA A 397 11.72 -20.08 -3.10
CA ALA A 397 13.04 -19.52 -2.82
C ALA A 397 14.14 -20.06 -3.75
N PHE A 398 14.04 -21.33 -4.14
CA PHE A 398 15.03 -22.02 -5.00
C PHE A 398 14.46 -22.50 -6.34
N LYS A 399 13.28 -22.06 -6.71
CA LYS A 399 12.60 -22.47 -7.93
C LYS A 399 13.45 -22.21 -9.17
N GLY A 400 13.52 -23.19 -10.06
CA GLY A 400 14.30 -23.07 -11.30
C GLY A 400 15.81 -23.23 -11.12
N THR A 401 16.35 -23.42 -9.90
CA THR A 401 17.75 -23.81 -9.73
C THR A 401 17.95 -25.26 -10.15
N GLU A 402 19.13 -25.59 -10.72
CA GLU A 402 19.48 -26.96 -11.06
C GLU A 402 19.49 -27.87 -9.81
N TRP A 403 19.97 -27.34 -8.68
CA TRP A 403 19.99 -28.02 -7.39
C TRP A 403 18.59 -28.46 -6.94
N TYR A 404 17.63 -27.54 -6.95
CA TYR A 404 16.25 -27.79 -6.53
C TYR A 404 15.52 -28.74 -7.50
N ASN A 405 15.76 -28.62 -8.82
CA ASN A 405 15.17 -29.47 -9.83
C ASN A 405 15.65 -30.95 -9.76
N LYS A 406 16.77 -31.21 -9.09
CA LYS A 406 17.30 -32.56 -8.84
C LYS A 406 16.74 -33.22 -7.58
N MET A 407 15.96 -32.51 -6.76
CA MET A 407 15.31 -33.08 -5.59
C MET A 407 14.15 -34.00 -6.01
N ASN A 408 13.70 -34.86 -5.08
CA ASN A 408 12.60 -35.79 -5.33
C ASN A 408 11.33 -35.07 -5.84
N ASP A 409 10.67 -35.69 -6.80
CA ASP A 409 9.45 -35.16 -7.40
C ASP A 409 8.19 -35.38 -6.57
N ASP A 410 8.22 -36.32 -5.60
CA ASP A 410 7.09 -36.67 -4.74
C ASP A 410 7.46 -36.68 -3.26
N GLY A 411 6.55 -36.24 -2.41
CA GLY A 411 6.68 -36.27 -0.96
C GLY A 411 7.26 -34.99 -0.37
N LEU A 412 7.58 -35.03 0.94
CA LEU A 412 8.09 -33.88 1.67
C LEU A 412 9.56 -33.62 1.38
N VAL A 413 9.86 -32.46 0.82
CA VAL A 413 11.20 -31.94 0.55
C VAL A 413 11.70 -31.13 1.75
N TYR A 414 12.95 -31.35 2.14
CA TYR A 414 13.64 -30.55 3.12
C TYR A 414 14.74 -29.71 2.49
N VAL A 415 14.89 -28.50 2.96
CA VAL A 415 16.02 -27.59 2.64
C VAL A 415 16.71 -27.23 3.94
N GLY A 416 17.92 -27.76 4.15
CA GLY A 416 18.54 -27.74 5.48
C GLY A 416 17.64 -28.42 6.51
N ASN A 417 17.39 -27.73 7.62
CA ASN A 417 16.51 -28.18 8.69
C ASN A 417 15.05 -27.68 8.57
N VAL A 418 14.65 -27.16 7.39
CA VAL A 418 13.31 -26.62 7.16
C VAL A 418 12.49 -27.60 6.31
N ALA A 419 11.28 -27.94 6.75
CA ALA A 419 10.26 -28.63 5.93
C ALA A 419 9.78 -27.66 4.85
N TYR A 420 10.26 -27.83 3.61
CA TYR A 420 10.21 -26.81 2.59
C TYR A 420 8.92 -26.84 1.76
N GLU A 421 8.61 -27.98 1.18
CA GLU A 421 7.35 -28.18 0.45
C GLU A 421 7.00 -29.67 0.32
N TYR A 422 5.73 -29.97 0.18
CA TYR A 422 5.26 -31.29 -0.23
C TYR A 422 5.00 -31.28 -1.74
N ARG A 423 5.70 -32.14 -2.47
CA ARG A 423 5.57 -32.29 -3.93
C ARG A 423 4.65 -33.43 -4.30
N GLY A 424 4.06 -33.32 -5.47
CA GLY A 424 3.16 -34.34 -6.00
C GLY A 424 1.79 -34.37 -5.30
N LYS A 425 0.98 -35.36 -5.62
CA LYS A 425 -0.34 -35.54 -5.01
C LYS A 425 -0.22 -36.28 -3.69
N MET A 426 -0.64 -35.64 -2.61
CA MET A 426 -0.68 -36.28 -1.30
C MET A 426 -1.77 -37.35 -1.26
N PRO A 427 -1.45 -38.61 -0.88
CA PRO A 427 -2.47 -39.67 -0.70
C PRO A 427 -3.49 -39.30 0.37
N ASP A 428 -4.72 -39.77 0.21
CA ASP A 428 -5.76 -39.53 1.20
C ASP A 428 -5.39 -40.22 2.54
N ASN A 429 -5.81 -39.60 3.65
CA ASN A 429 -5.52 -40.06 5.02
C ASN A 429 -4.03 -40.11 5.37
N THR A 430 -3.25 -39.19 4.83
CA THR A 430 -1.80 -39.06 5.12
C THR A 430 -1.57 -38.49 6.51
N THR A 431 -0.69 -39.15 7.27
CA THR A 431 -0.09 -38.59 8.49
C THR A 431 1.37 -38.26 8.22
N ILE A 432 1.79 -37.05 8.48
CA ILE A 432 3.18 -36.61 8.36
C ILE A 432 3.81 -36.56 9.75
N ILE A 433 5.01 -37.10 9.88
CA ILE A 433 5.87 -36.92 11.05
C ILE A 433 7.10 -36.18 10.58
N LEU A 434 7.26 -34.94 11.02
CA LEU A 434 8.43 -34.14 10.68
C LEU A 434 9.67 -34.72 11.38
N LYS A 435 10.83 -34.65 10.72
CA LYS A 435 12.11 -35.13 11.26
C LYS A 435 12.46 -34.35 12.55
N GLU A 436 13.00 -35.08 13.54
CA GLU A 436 13.62 -34.43 14.70
C GLU A 436 14.74 -33.49 14.26
N GLY A 437 14.83 -32.31 14.90
CA GLY A 437 15.74 -31.26 14.49
C GLY A 437 15.20 -30.31 13.41
N THR A 438 13.97 -30.55 12.88
CA THR A 438 13.31 -29.57 12.00
C THR A 438 13.12 -28.26 12.76
N THR A 439 13.66 -27.15 12.20
CA THR A 439 13.62 -25.81 12.83
C THR A 439 12.49 -24.93 12.32
N GLY A 440 11.96 -25.22 11.12
CA GLY A 440 10.88 -24.45 10.53
C GLY A 440 10.04 -25.22 9.52
N ILE A 441 8.87 -24.66 9.22
CA ILE A 441 7.97 -25.08 8.14
C ILE A 441 7.85 -23.87 7.21
N SER A 442 8.14 -24.07 5.92
CA SER A 442 8.20 -23.01 4.92
C SER A 442 6.83 -22.40 4.61
N GLU A 443 6.84 -21.20 4.00
CA GLU A 443 5.64 -20.67 3.34
C GLU A 443 5.13 -21.70 2.31
N TRP A 444 3.81 -21.97 2.31
CA TRP A 444 3.15 -22.90 1.39
C TRP A 444 3.57 -24.38 1.50
N ALA A 445 4.33 -24.77 2.51
CA ALA A 445 4.93 -26.11 2.60
C ALA A 445 3.94 -27.27 2.36
N PHE A 446 2.72 -27.16 2.86
CA PHE A 446 1.62 -28.14 2.70
C PHE A 446 0.38 -27.53 2.07
N ARG A 447 0.51 -26.40 1.36
CA ARG A 447 -0.65 -25.77 0.74
C ARG A 447 -1.37 -26.73 -0.22
N GLU A 448 -2.71 -26.75 -0.15
CA GLU A 448 -3.56 -27.61 -1.00
C GLU A 448 -3.35 -29.13 -0.77
N CYS A 449 -2.66 -29.51 0.32
CA CYS A 449 -2.47 -30.92 0.70
C CYS A 449 -3.77 -31.50 1.32
N ALA A 450 -4.81 -31.65 0.51
CA ALA A 450 -6.10 -32.16 0.98
C ALA A 450 -6.02 -33.58 1.54
N GLY A 451 -5.00 -34.37 1.21
CA GLY A 451 -4.77 -35.69 1.78
C GLY A 451 -4.26 -35.70 3.22
N LEU A 452 -3.77 -34.57 3.74
CA LEU A 452 -3.21 -34.44 5.08
C LEU A 452 -4.31 -34.51 6.15
N THR A 453 -4.27 -35.53 7.01
CA THR A 453 -5.22 -35.67 8.13
C THR A 453 -4.61 -35.34 9.48
N SER A 454 -3.32 -35.55 9.65
CA SER A 454 -2.58 -35.16 10.87
C SER A 454 -1.11 -34.89 10.57
N ILE A 455 -0.48 -34.07 11.42
CA ILE A 455 0.95 -33.80 11.36
C ILE A 455 1.52 -33.74 12.78
N VAL A 456 2.69 -34.36 12.97
CA VAL A 456 3.45 -34.28 14.21
C VAL A 456 4.63 -33.31 13.98
N ILE A 457 4.63 -32.22 14.73
CA ILE A 457 5.62 -31.15 14.65
C ILE A 457 6.57 -31.24 15.84
N PRO A 458 7.88 -31.41 15.65
CA PRO A 458 8.84 -31.51 16.75
C PRO A 458 9.02 -30.16 17.48
N LYS A 459 9.41 -30.21 18.77
CA LYS A 459 9.61 -29.02 19.61
C LYS A 459 10.73 -28.08 19.14
N SER A 460 11.57 -28.54 18.22
CA SER A 460 12.61 -27.74 17.58
C SER A 460 12.08 -26.69 16.60
N VAL A 461 10.85 -26.86 16.09
CA VAL A 461 10.22 -25.90 15.17
C VAL A 461 9.90 -24.60 15.91
N LYS A 462 10.40 -23.48 15.36
CA LYS A 462 10.20 -22.14 15.87
C LYS A 462 9.47 -21.23 14.93
N ASN A 463 9.35 -21.62 13.65
CA ASN A 463 8.74 -20.83 12.60
C ASN A 463 7.80 -21.68 11.75
N ILE A 464 6.60 -21.15 11.49
CA ILE A 464 5.62 -21.68 10.55
C ILE A 464 5.28 -20.56 9.57
N GLY A 465 5.57 -20.78 8.30
CA GLY A 465 5.41 -19.78 7.25
C GLY A 465 3.95 -19.49 6.92
N ASP A 466 3.72 -18.34 6.30
CA ASP A 466 2.40 -17.94 5.81
C ASP A 466 1.87 -18.98 4.81
N TRP A 467 0.58 -19.28 4.86
CA TRP A 467 -0.10 -20.26 4.00
C TRP A 467 0.42 -21.70 4.16
N ALA A 468 1.20 -22.00 5.17
CA ALA A 468 1.88 -23.31 5.30
C ALA A 468 0.93 -24.51 5.22
N PHE A 469 -0.28 -24.41 5.75
CA PHE A 469 -1.32 -25.45 5.75
C PHE A 469 -2.62 -25.01 5.06
N SER A 470 -2.57 -23.90 4.28
CA SER A 470 -3.76 -23.42 3.60
C SER A 470 -4.36 -24.52 2.71
N GLU A 471 -5.69 -24.65 2.75
CA GLU A 471 -6.46 -25.66 2.01
C GLU A 471 -6.11 -27.13 2.36
N CYS A 472 -5.52 -27.39 3.53
CA CYS A 472 -5.44 -28.73 4.10
C CYS A 472 -6.82 -29.15 4.65
N ARG A 473 -7.79 -29.36 3.74
CA ARG A 473 -9.22 -29.50 4.07
C ARG A 473 -9.52 -30.66 5.01
N ASN A 474 -8.71 -31.73 4.99
CA ASN A 474 -8.90 -32.90 5.82
C ASN A 474 -8.06 -32.92 7.10
N LEU A 475 -7.28 -31.89 7.37
CA LEU A 475 -6.55 -31.77 8.62
C LEU A 475 -7.55 -31.65 9.79
N THR A 476 -7.49 -32.59 10.74
CA THR A 476 -8.48 -32.67 11.84
C THR A 476 -8.00 -32.04 13.14
N SER A 477 -6.71 -32.12 13.41
CA SER A 477 -6.10 -31.55 14.61
C SER A 477 -4.63 -31.22 14.39
N ILE A 478 -4.12 -30.26 15.13
CA ILE A 478 -2.71 -29.86 15.11
C ILE A 478 -2.29 -29.31 16.47
N GLU A 479 -1.09 -29.67 16.90
CA GLU A 479 -0.43 -29.10 18.07
C GLU A 479 0.74 -28.22 17.60
N ILE A 480 0.70 -26.93 17.94
CA ILE A 480 1.76 -25.98 17.63
C ILE A 480 2.77 -26.01 18.78
N PRO A 481 4.07 -26.25 18.50
CA PRO A 481 5.06 -26.42 19.55
C PRO A 481 5.43 -25.10 20.24
N GLU A 482 5.89 -25.20 21.50
CA GLU A 482 6.43 -24.09 22.25
C GLU A 482 7.65 -23.46 21.55
N GLY A 483 7.67 -22.13 21.55
CA GLY A 483 8.66 -21.30 20.88
C GLY A 483 8.24 -20.79 19.50
N VAL A 484 7.09 -21.25 18.96
CA VAL A 484 6.40 -20.56 17.86
C VAL A 484 5.72 -19.32 18.46
N THR A 485 6.04 -18.15 17.92
CA THR A 485 5.55 -16.86 18.44
C THR A 485 4.49 -16.22 17.54
N ARG A 486 4.33 -16.72 16.32
CA ARG A 486 3.39 -16.16 15.32
C ARG A 486 2.70 -17.27 14.52
N ILE A 487 1.40 -17.17 14.36
CA ILE A 487 0.64 -17.87 13.31
C ILE A 487 0.44 -16.87 12.18
N GLY A 488 1.07 -17.11 11.05
CA GLY A 488 1.14 -16.18 9.93
C GLY A 488 -0.14 -16.06 9.11
N GLU A 489 -0.08 -15.19 8.11
CA GLU A 489 -1.19 -14.92 7.20
C GLU A 489 -1.66 -16.21 6.51
N ASN A 490 -2.97 -16.47 6.56
CA ASN A 490 -3.61 -17.63 5.92
C ASN A 490 -3.00 -19.01 6.28
N THR A 491 -2.27 -19.16 7.38
CA THR A 491 -1.57 -20.41 7.73
C THR A 491 -2.48 -21.63 7.71
N PHE A 492 -3.70 -21.53 8.28
CA PHE A 492 -4.71 -22.59 8.31
C PHE A 492 -5.98 -22.25 7.51
N SER A 493 -5.86 -21.30 6.58
CA SER A 493 -7.01 -20.90 5.75
C SER A 493 -7.61 -22.13 5.04
N MET A 494 -8.95 -22.26 5.08
CA MET A 494 -9.71 -23.36 4.46
C MET A 494 -9.35 -24.76 4.95
N CYS A 495 -8.85 -24.90 6.19
CA CYS A 495 -8.77 -26.16 6.90
C CYS A 495 -10.17 -26.53 7.44
N GLU A 496 -11.09 -26.91 6.54
CA GLU A 496 -12.52 -27.03 6.83
C GLU A 496 -12.84 -28.06 7.92
N ASN A 497 -12.03 -29.14 8.06
CA ASN A 497 -12.21 -30.20 9.04
C ASN A 497 -11.37 -30.01 10.32
N LEU A 498 -10.63 -28.91 10.45
CA LEU A 498 -9.84 -28.64 11.64
C LEU A 498 -10.75 -28.37 12.84
N SER A 499 -10.93 -29.40 13.67
CA SER A 499 -11.85 -29.36 14.82
C SER A 499 -11.16 -28.91 16.12
N SER A 500 -9.85 -29.07 16.21
CA SER A 500 -9.05 -28.68 17.39
C SER A 500 -7.64 -28.22 17.02
N ILE A 501 -7.19 -27.21 17.72
CA ILE A 501 -5.81 -26.71 17.66
C ILE A 501 -5.31 -26.40 19.08
N THR A 502 -4.07 -26.81 19.36
CA THR A 502 -3.37 -26.38 20.58
C THR A 502 -2.38 -25.31 20.23
N LEU A 503 -2.56 -24.11 20.79
CA LEU A 503 -1.68 -22.97 20.63
C LEU A 503 -0.68 -22.89 21.80
N PRO A 504 0.60 -22.55 21.59
CA PRO A 504 1.61 -22.48 22.63
C PRO A 504 1.49 -21.18 23.45
N GLU A 505 1.97 -21.21 24.69
CA GLU A 505 2.03 -20.01 25.54
C GLU A 505 3.01 -18.95 25.03
N SER A 506 3.96 -19.35 24.17
CA SER A 506 4.90 -18.44 23.49
C SER A 506 4.26 -17.60 22.37
N LEU A 507 3.00 -17.89 21.97
CA LEU A 507 2.36 -17.22 20.86
C LEU A 507 2.01 -15.76 21.21
N THR A 508 2.49 -14.82 20.41
CA THR A 508 2.25 -13.38 20.57
C THR A 508 1.37 -12.78 19.49
N GLU A 509 1.24 -13.46 18.35
CA GLU A 509 0.58 -12.91 17.17
C GLU A 509 -0.20 -13.98 16.39
N ILE A 510 -1.44 -13.67 16.05
CA ILE A 510 -2.25 -14.38 15.06
C ILE A 510 -2.57 -13.38 13.94
N ASP A 511 -2.11 -13.66 12.73
CA ASP A 511 -2.20 -12.73 11.61
C ASP A 511 -3.54 -12.77 10.87
N SER A 512 -3.67 -11.92 9.86
CA SER A 512 -4.88 -11.81 9.05
C SER A 512 -5.22 -13.14 8.37
N HIS A 513 -6.51 -13.50 8.40
CA HIS A 513 -7.04 -14.72 7.76
C HIS A 513 -6.40 -16.05 8.23
N ALA A 514 -5.66 -16.05 9.35
CA ALA A 514 -4.90 -17.23 9.82
C ALA A 514 -5.73 -18.53 9.89
N PHE A 515 -7.02 -18.42 10.27
CA PHE A 515 -7.98 -19.52 10.38
C PHE A 515 -9.21 -19.33 9.49
N LEU A 516 -9.10 -18.56 8.41
CA LEU A 516 -10.21 -18.33 7.49
C LEU A 516 -10.86 -19.66 7.07
N GLY A 517 -12.17 -19.81 7.28
CA GLY A 517 -12.92 -20.97 6.81
C GLY A 517 -12.68 -22.28 7.59
N CYS A 518 -12.07 -22.24 8.77
CA CYS A 518 -11.97 -23.41 9.67
C CYS A 518 -13.34 -23.73 10.27
N SER A 519 -14.26 -24.22 9.44
CA SER A 519 -15.69 -24.36 9.79
C SER A 519 -15.97 -25.40 10.87
N ALA A 520 -15.11 -26.41 11.02
CA ALA A 520 -15.22 -27.42 12.08
C ALA A 520 -14.63 -26.99 13.43
N LEU A 521 -13.92 -25.86 13.51
CA LEU A 521 -13.29 -25.39 14.73
C LEU A 521 -14.36 -24.94 15.73
N THR A 522 -14.55 -25.71 16.82
CA THR A 522 -15.60 -25.44 17.81
C THR A 522 -15.15 -24.56 18.95
N SER A 523 -13.86 -24.56 19.26
CA SER A 523 -13.26 -23.73 20.31
C SER A 523 -11.78 -23.49 20.01
N VAL A 524 -11.28 -22.36 20.48
CA VAL A 524 -9.85 -22.01 20.48
C VAL A 524 -9.50 -21.35 21.80
N VAL A 525 -8.43 -21.83 22.44
CA VAL A 525 -7.87 -21.22 23.64
C VAL A 525 -6.77 -20.25 23.20
N LEU A 526 -7.01 -18.97 23.37
CA LEU A 526 -6.02 -17.93 23.08
C LEU A 526 -5.08 -17.80 24.29
N PRO A 527 -3.75 -17.92 24.11
CA PRO A 527 -2.80 -17.89 25.23
C PRO A 527 -2.64 -16.51 25.85
N GLU A 528 -2.27 -16.46 27.13
CA GLU A 528 -2.11 -15.22 27.88
C GLU A 528 -0.92 -14.34 27.42
N GLY A 529 -0.06 -14.86 26.53
CA GLY A 529 1.01 -14.10 25.85
C GLY A 529 0.57 -13.35 24.59
N LEU A 530 -0.63 -13.63 24.08
CA LEU A 530 -1.11 -13.10 22.79
C LEU A 530 -1.32 -11.59 22.84
N ARG A 531 -0.70 -10.84 21.91
CA ARG A 531 -0.75 -9.37 21.84
C ARG A 531 -1.62 -8.85 20.70
N SER A 532 -1.60 -9.54 19.57
CA SER A 532 -2.32 -9.10 18.37
C SER A 532 -3.14 -10.22 17.71
N ILE A 533 -4.31 -9.85 17.20
CA ILE A 533 -5.18 -10.69 16.38
C ILE A 533 -5.48 -9.91 15.10
N GLY A 534 -5.06 -10.45 13.95
CA GLY A 534 -5.18 -9.79 12.65
C GLY A 534 -6.62 -9.65 12.14
N GLN A 535 -6.76 -8.89 11.06
CA GLN A 535 -8.03 -8.70 10.38
C GLN A 535 -8.59 -10.05 9.94
N GLU A 536 -9.89 -10.29 10.24
CA GLU A 536 -10.58 -11.50 9.79
C GLU A 536 -9.84 -12.82 10.11
N ALA A 537 -9.04 -12.83 11.20
CA ALA A 537 -8.19 -13.97 11.56
C ALA A 537 -8.97 -15.30 11.64
N PHE A 538 -10.23 -15.26 12.06
CA PHE A 538 -11.15 -16.40 12.16
C PHE A 538 -12.36 -16.27 11.23
N PHE A 539 -12.19 -15.62 10.06
CA PHE A 539 -13.28 -15.41 9.11
C PHE A 539 -14.01 -16.73 8.79
N ASN A 540 -15.35 -16.72 8.92
CA ASN A 540 -16.19 -17.91 8.63
C ASN A 540 -15.84 -19.19 9.43
N CYS A 541 -15.29 -19.08 10.64
CA CYS A 541 -15.20 -20.19 11.57
C CYS A 541 -16.60 -20.47 12.16
N THR A 542 -17.49 -21.03 11.34
CA THR A 542 -18.93 -21.17 11.68
C THR A 542 -19.22 -22.11 12.84
N GLY A 543 -18.30 -23.05 13.13
CA GLY A 543 -18.38 -23.98 14.26
C GLY A 543 -18.03 -23.37 15.61
N LEU A 544 -17.34 -22.21 15.62
CA LEU A 544 -16.84 -21.57 16.84
C LEU A 544 -18.01 -21.10 17.71
N THR A 545 -18.10 -21.60 18.95
CA THR A 545 -19.23 -21.31 19.85
C THR A 545 -18.93 -20.23 20.88
N SER A 546 -17.68 -20.01 21.23
CA SER A 546 -17.28 -19.02 22.22
C SER A 546 -15.89 -18.46 21.93
N VAL A 547 -15.68 -17.21 22.37
CA VAL A 547 -14.39 -16.51 22.29
C VAL A 547 -14.06 -15.92 23.67
N SER A 548 -12.84 -16.19 24.14
CA SER A 548 -12.25 -15.55 25.32
C SER A 548 -11.00 -14.79 24.91
N VAL A 549 -11.04 -13.47 25.03
CA VAL A 549 -9.91 -12.58 24.70
C VAL A 549 -9.07 -12.35 25.95
N PRO A 550 -7.78 -12.73 25.99
CA PRO A 550 -6.92 -12.58 27.15
C PRO A 550 -6.57 -11.12 27.47
N ALA A 551 -6.05 -10.90 28.68
CA ALA A 551 -5.67 -9.57 29.16
C ALA A 551 -4.55 -8.92 28.32
N SER A 552 -3.70 -9.72 27.71
CA SER A 552 -2.52 -9.30 26.95
C SER A 552 -2.81 -8.73 25.57
N VAL A 553 -4.00 -8.96 24.99
CA VAL A 553 -4.32 -8.48 23.64
C VAL A 553 -4.42 -6.97 23.60
N GLU A 554 -3.55 -6.34 22.83
CA GLU A 554 -3.41 -4.89 22.66
C GLU A 554 -3.95 -4.42 21.30
N GLU A 555 -3.90 -5.28 20.27
CA GLU A 555 -4.29 -4.96 18.91
C GLU A 555 -5.27 -5.98 18.35
N MET A 556 -6.28 -5.49 17.64
CA MET A 556 -7.21 -6.28 16.83
C MET A 556 -7.41 -5.58 15.49
N GLY A 557 -7.34 -6.35 14.42
CA GLY A 557 -7.77 -5.91 13.11
C GLY A 557 -9.30 -5.77 13.02
N ASP A 558 -9.76 -5.34 11.85
CA ASP A 558 -11.20 -5.22 11.59
C ASP A 558 -11.87 -6.58 11.71
N ASN A 559 -12.85 -6.64 12.60
CA ASN A 559 -13.64 -7.81 13.01
C ASN A 559 -12.94 -9.19 12.83
N PRO A 560 -12.07 -9.61 13.74
CA PRO A 560 -11.33 -10.88 13.62
C PRO A 560 -12.25 -12.12 13.49
N PHE A 561 -13.49 -12.04 13.99
CA PHE A 561 -14.48 -13.12 14.03
C PHE A 561 -15.61 -12.93 13.02
N HIS A 562 -15.35 -12.20 11.95
CA HIS A 562 -16.30 -11.95 10.86
C HIS A 562 -16.89 -13.29 10.35
N GLY A 563 -18.21 -13.39 10.28
CA GLY A 563 -18.90 -14.57 9.76
C GLY A 563 -18.91 -15.81 10.68
N CYS A 564 -18.42 -15.70 11.92
CA CYS A 564 -18.49 -16.77 12.92
C CYS A 564 -19.90 -16.90 13.47
N SER A 565 -20.81 -17.40 12.67
CA SER A 565 -22.26 -17.45 12.98
C SER A 565 -22.64 -18.35 14.19
N GLY A 566 -21.74 -19.24 14.59
CA GLY A 566 -21.92 -20.14 15.74
C GLY A 566 -21.65 -19.49 17.11
N ILE A 567 -21.05 -18.30 17.16
CA ILE A 567 -20.67 -17.67 18.43
C ILE A 567 -21.89 -17.27 19.25
N GLU A 568 -21.97 -17.81 20.47
CA GLU A 568 -23.00 -17.51 21.46
C GLU A 568 -22.46 -16.73 22.66
N SER A 569 -21.15 -16.79 22.92
CA SER A 569 -20.51 -16.13 24.06
C SER A 569 -19.20 -15.48 23.67
N ILE A 570 -19.06 -14.19 24.05
CA ILE A 570 -17.83 -13.42 23.89
C ILE A 570 -17.46 -12.80 25.24
N VAL A 571 -16.25 -13.12 25.71
CA VAL A 571 -15.70 -12.61 26.97
C VAL A 571 -14.36 -11.96 26.69
N VAL A 572 -14.12 -10.79 27.29
CA VAL A 572 -12.80 -10.14 27.36
C VAL A 572 -12.36 -10.17 28.82
N ASP A 573 -11.12 -10.61 29.07
CA ASP A 573 -10.56 -10.63 30.41
C ASP A 573 -10.59 -9.25 31.04
N ARG A 574 -10.91 -9.18 32.34
CA ARG A 574 -11.06 -7.91 33.08
C ARG A 574 -9.76 -7.11 33.19
N GLY A 575 -8.61 -7.76 33.06
CA GLY A 575 -7.29 -7.14 33.04
C GLY A 575 -6.94 -6.48 31.70
N ASN A 576 -7.71 -6.73 30.64
CA ASN A 576 -7.44 -6.12 29.34
C ASN A 576 -7.65 -4.59 29.39
N LYS A 577 -6.66 -3.84 28.90
CA LYS A 577 -6.64 -2.36 28.98
C LYS A 577 -7.24 -1.67 27.75
N VAL A 578 -7.33 -2.37 26.65
CA VAL A 578 -7.77 -1.84 25.36
C VAL A 578 -9.19 -2.27 25.03
N PHE A 579 -9.52 -3.52 25.30
CA PHE A 579 -10.81 -4.11 24.98
C PHE A 579 -11.59 -4.47 26.26
N ALA A 580 -12.91 -4.53 26.16
CA ALA A 580 -13.76 -4.92 27.27
C ALA A 580 -15.05 -5.62 26.79
N SER A 581 -15.60 -6.48 27.66
CA SER A 581 -16.94 -7.06 27.55
C SER A 581 -17.73 -6.76 28.84
N PRO A 582 -18.11 -5.47 29.09
CA PRO A 582 -18.68 -5.06 30.36
C PRO A 582 -20.04 -5.72 30.62
N ARG A 583 -20.26 -6.19 31.87
CA ARG A 583 -21.50 -6.83 32.31
C ARG A 583 -21.90 -8.08 31.48
N ASN A 584 -20.92 -8.79 30.98
CA ASN A 584 -21.13 -9.97 30.11
C ASN A 584 -22.01 -9.64 28.89
N CYS A 585 -21.70 -8.51 28.23
CA CYS A 585 -22.50 -8.03 27.09
C CYS A 585 -22.36 -8.90 25.83
N ASN A 586 -21.55 -9.96 25.85
CA ASN A 586 -21.26 -10.82 24.71
C ASN A 586 -20.80 -10.01 23.46
N ALA A 587 -19.84 -9.12 23.66
CA ALA A 587 -19.24 -8.32 22.60
C ALA A 587 -17.82 -7.89 22.97
N ILE A 588 -17.00 -7.62 21.98
CA ILE A 588 -15.70 -6.96 22.13
C ILE A 588 -15.88 -5.47 21.87
N ILE A 589 -15.53 -4.66 22.83
CA ILE A 589 -15.65 -3.19 22.76
C ILE A 589 -14.25 -2.59 22.92
N ASN A 590 -13.82 -1.78 21.97
CA ASN A 590 -12.64 -0.94 22.12
C ASN A 590 -12.98 0.21 23.08
N THR A 591 -12.27 0.30 24.19
CA THR A 591 -12.57 1.22 25.29
C THR A 591 -12.23 2.68 24.97
N ALA A 592 -11.21 2.91 24.14
CA ALA A 592 -10.76 4.23 23.72
C ALA A 592 -11.71 4.85 22.69
N THR A 593 -12.01 4.11 21.62
CA THR A 593 -12.89 4.59 20.53
C THR A 593 -14.37 4.41 20.86
N LYS A 594 -14.70 3.62 21.89
CA LYS A 594 -16.08 3.23 22.26
C LYS A 594 -16.82 2.53 21.12
N THR A 595 -16.05 1.79 20.30
CA THR A 595 -16.57 1.04 19.17
C THR A 595 -16.84 -0.41 19.59
N LEU A 596 -18.02 -0.94 19.27
CA LEU A 596 -18.29 -2.36 19.33
C LEU A 596 -17.65 -3.01 18.10
N VAL A 597 -16.57 -3.79 18.31
CA VAL A 597 -15.76 -4.42 17.25
C VAL A 597 -16.43 -5.70 16.75
N THR A 598 -16.86 -6.56 17.68
CA THR A 598 -17.49 -7.85 17.34
C THR A 598 -18.63 -8.11 18.31
N GLY A 599 -19.77 -8.51 17.79
CA GLY A 599 -20.92 -9.01 18.55
C GLY A 599 -21.34 -10.41 18.12
N CYS A 600 -22.31 -10.98 18.80
CA CYS A 600 -22.92 -12.28 18.47
C CYS A 600 -24.44 -12.21 18.66
N SER A 601 -25.13 -13.34 18.43
CA SER A 601 -26.59 -13.43 18.56
C SER A 601 -27.13 -13.03 19.94
N ASN A 602 -26.34 -13.25 21.00
CA ASN A 602 -26.69 -12.97 22.38
C ASN A 602 -26.17 -11.63 22.90
N THR A 603 -25.70 -10.74 22.02
CA THR A 603 -25.13 -9.45 22.40
C THR A 603 -26.20 -8.50 22.95
N VAL A 604 -25.90 -7.91 24.12
CA VAL A 604 -26.62 -6.78 24.68
C VAL A 604 -25.71 -5.56 24.64
N ILE A 605 -25.92 -4.67 23.68
CA ILE A 605 -25.04 -3.50 23.49
C ILE A 605 -25.09 -2.59 24.73
N PRO A 606 -24.00 -2.37 25.46
CA PRO A 606 -24.00 -1.59 26.68
C PRO A 606 -24.06 -0.09 26.39
N LYS A 607 -24.54 0.66 27.38
CA LYS A 607 -24.47 2.14 27.36
C LYS A 607 -22.99 2.57 27.29
N GLY A 608 -22.73 3.63 26.52
CA GLY A 608 -21.38 4.17 26.34
C GLY A 608 -20.72 3.78 25.00
N VAL A 609 -21.27 2.80 24.29
CA VAL A 609 -20.88 2.54 22.89
C VAL A 609 -21.37 3.72 22.03
N THR A 610 -20.48 4.24 21.17
CA THR A 610 -20.77 5.36 20.27
C THR A 610 -20.82 4.96 18.82
N MET A 611 -20.23 3.81 18.49
CA MET A 611 -20.17 3.27 17.12
C MET A 611 -20.36 1.76 17.14
N ILE A 612 -21.16 1.24 16.23
CA ILE A 612 -21.12 -0.18 15.84
C ILE A 612 -20.09 -0.31 14.72
N GLY A 613 -19.09 -1.15 14.92
CA GLY A 613 -17.95 -1.31 14.02
C GLY A 613 -18.33 -1.91 12.67
N GLU A 614 -17.38 -1.92 11.76
CA GLU A 614 -17.49 -2.58 10.47
C GLU A 614 -17.67 -4.09 10.66
N GLY A 615 -18.64 -4.67 9.93
CA GLY A 615 -18.98 -6.10 10.00
C GLY A 615 -19.32 -6.62 11.40
N ALA A 616 -19.57 -5.77 12.40
CA ALA A 616 -19.63 -6.16 13.82
C ALA A 616 -20.58 -7.32 14.14
N PHE A 617 -21.68 -7.48 13.39
CA PHE A 617 -22.65 -8.57 13.49
C PHE A 617 -22.85 -9.30 12.17
N ILE A 618 -21.96 -9.12 11.21
CA ILE A 618 -22.14 -9.68 9.87
C ILE A 618 -22.35 -11.21 9.94
N SER A 619 -23.29 -11.71 9.16
CA SER A 619 -23.66 -13.15 9.12
C SER A 619 -24.11 -13.72 10.47
N CYS A 620 -24.49 -12.92 11.45
CA CYS A 620 -25.09 -13.41 12.71
C CYS A 620 -26.50 -13.97 12.43
N ARG A 621 -26.57 -15.17 11.85
CA ARG A 621 -27.83 -15.79 11.41
C ARG A 621 -28.83 -16.08 12.54
N ASN A 622 -28.35 -16.22 13.79
CA ASN A 622 -29.19 -16.46 14.96
C ASN A 622 -29.66 -15.15 15.63
N LEU A 623 -29.26 -13.98 15.11
CA LEU A 623 -29.69 -12.68 15.61
C LEU A 623 -31.08 -12.35 15.06
N THR A 624 -32.12 -12.41 15.91
CA THR A 624 -33.50 -12.11 15.49
C THR A 624 -33.92 -10.67 15.83
N SER A 625 -33.32 -10.08 16.87
CA SER A 625 -33.62 -8.69 17.23
C SER A 625 -32.46 -8.03 17.96
N ILE A 626 -32.30 -6.72 17.76
CA ILE A 626 -31.27 -5.95 18.47
C ILE A 626 -31.78 -4.55 18.83
N LYS A 627 -31.40 -4.10 20.01
CA LYS A 627 -31.64 -2.74 20.47
C LYS A 627 -30.34 -1.95 20.54
N ILE A 628 -30.22 -0.93 19.73
CA ILE A 628 -29.08 0.00 19.76
C ILE A 628 -29.32 1.03 20.87
N PRO A 629 -28.39 1.23 21.83
CA PRO A 629 -28.58 2.17 22.94
C PRO A 629 -28.39 3.62 22.47
N ASN A 630 -28.99 4.55 23.27
CA ASN A 630 -28.72 5.97 23.11
C ASN A 630 -27.22 6.26 23.26
N GLY A 631 -26.67 7.15 22.42
CA GLY A 631 -25.26 7.49 22.35
C GLY A 631 -24.54 6.90 21.15
N VAL A 632 -25.08 5.85 20.53
CA VAL A 632 -24.56 5.37 19.24
C VAL A 632 -24.91 6.38 18.15
N THR A 633 -23.89 6.87 17.45
CA THR A 633 -24.00 7.88 16.40
C THR A 633 -23.75 7.31 15.02
N LYS A 634 -23.03 6.20 14.91
CA LYS A 634 -22.65 5.59 13.64
C LYS A 634 -22.88 4.08 13.64
N ILE A 635 -23.49 3.56 12.60
CA ILE A 635 -23.53 2.16 12.22
C ILE A 635 -22.50 1.96 11.10
N GLY A 636 -21.54 1.07 11.29
CA GLY A 636 -20.44 0.81 10.35
C GLY A 636 -20.88 0.15 9.04
N GLN A 637 -19.93 0.01 8.14
CA GLN A 637 -20.11 -0.76 6.92
C GLN A 637 -20.43 -2.22 7.27
N ASP A 638 -21.34 -2.86 6.54
CA ASP A 638 -21.76 -4.26 6.71
C ASP A 638 -22.09 -4.68 8.15
N ALA A 639 -22.34 -3.72 9.07
CA ALA A 639 -22.44 -3.96 10.50
C ALA A 639 -23.45 -5.05 10.87
N PHE A 640 -24.55 -5.20 10.13
CA PHE A 640 -25.56 -6.25 10.24
C PHE A 640 -25.79 -6.97 8.92
N GLY A 641 -24.87 -6.87 7.97
CA GLY A 641 -24.97 -7.52 6.67
C GLY A 641 -25.18 -9.04 6.83
N LEU A 642 -25.98 -9.65 5.95
CA LEU A 642 -26.27 -11.11 5.94
C LEU A 642 -26.91 -11.66 7.25
N CYS A 643 -27.45 -10.78 8.10
CA CYS A 643 -28.25 -11.19 9.27
C CYS A 643 -29.67 -11.60 8.81
N ARG A 644 -29.77 -12.71 8.08
CA ARG A 644 -30.99 -13.10 7.36
C ARG A 644 -32.22 -13.27 8.23
N ASN A 645 -32.05 -13.65 9.51
CA ASN A 645 -33.14 -13.83 10.46
C ASN A 645 -33.43 -12.60 11.34
N LEU A 646 -32.78 -11.46 11.06
CA LEU A 646 -32.98 -10.23 11.82
C LEU A 646 -34.35 -9.60 11.48
N GLU A 647 -35.30 -9.75 12.37
CA GLU A 647 -36.67 -9.25 12.19
C GLU A 647 -36.87 -7.81 12.68
N LYS A 648 -36.12 -7.41 13.73
CA LYS A 648 -36.32 -6.15 14.42
C LYS A 648 -35.05 -5.45 14.84
N VAL A 649 -34.91 -4.20 14.44
CA VAL A 649 -33.85 -3.27 14.90
C VAL A 649 -34.49 -2.03 15.51
N VAL A 650 -34.02 -1.66 16.71
CA VAL A 650 -34.45 -0.43 17.37
C VAL A 650 -33.30 0.56 17.36
N LEU A 651 -33.39 1.60 16.54
CA LEU A 651 -32.38 2.66 16.42
C LEU A 651 -32.71 3.84 17.34
N PRO A 652 -31.73 4.39 18.08
CA PRO A 652 -31.91 5.60 18.89
C PRO A 652 -31.82 6.86 18.02
N ASN A 653 -32.39 7.97 18.50
CA ASN A 653 -32.36 9.29 17.85
C ASN A 653 -30.92 9.85 17.68
N SER A 654 -29.92 9.27 18.35
CA SER A 654 -28.53 9.69 18.25
C SER A 654 -27.83 9.22 16.98
N VAL A 655 -28.38 8.24 16.24
CA VAL A 655 -27.77 7.75 15.00
C VAL A 655 -27.82 8.85 13.92
N ALA A 656 -26.64 9.20 13.40
CA ALA A 656 -26.44 10.22 12.38
C ALA A 656 -26.06 9.62 11.02
N SER A 657 -25.42 8.42 11.02
CA SER A 657 -24.98 7.76 9.77
C SER A 657 -25.16 6.25 9.84
N ILE A 658 -25.52 5.67 8.71
CA ILE A 658 -25.61 4.23 8.43
C ILE A 658 -24.67 3.93 7.27
N GLY A 659 -23.75 2.98 7.45
CA GLY A 659 -22.69 2.63 6.52
C GLY A 659 -23.17 1.88 5.27
N GLU A 660 -22.25 1.66 4.35
CA GLU A 660 -22.45 0.80 3.19
C GLU A 660 -22.82 -0.61 3.63
N GLY A 661 -23.77 -1.26 2.96
CA GLY A 661 -24.20 -2.63 3.25
C GLY A 661 -24.69 -2.89 4.68
N ALA A 662 -24.89 -1.87 5.52
CA ALA A 662 -25.08 -2.01 6.96
C ALA A 662 -26.19 -3.00 7.37
N PHE A 663 -27.23 -3.16 6.57
CA PHE A 663 -28.33 -4.13 6.71
C PHE A 663 -28.57 -4.92 5.43
N ALA A 664 -27.56 -5.04 4.54
CA ALA A 664 -27.71 -5.80 3.31
C ALA A 664 -28.04 -7.27 3.61
N GLU A 665 -28.92 -7.87 2.81
CA GLU A 665 -29.37 -9.27 2.94
C GLU A 665 -29.98 -9.60 4.34
N CYS A 666 -30.58 -8.62 5.01
CA CYS A 666 -31.45 -8.84 6.16
C CYS A 666 -32.85 -9.24 5.69
N GLU A 667 -32.95 -10.46 5.14
CA GLU A 667 -34.15 -10.95 4.43
C GLU A 667 -35.43 -10.86 5.25
N SER A 668 -35.35 -11.10 6.58
CA SER A 668 -36.47 -11.10 7.52
C SER A 668 -36.85 -9.74 8.09
N LEU A 669 -36.08 -8.66 7.80
CA LEU A 669 -36.29 -7.34 8.37
C LEU A 669 -37.57 -6.70 7.80
N ALA A 670 -38.67 -6.85 8.51
CA ALA A 670 -39.99 -6.38 8.02
C ALA A 670 -40.19 -4.85 8.15
N SER A 671 -39.52 -4.23 9.10
CA SER A 671 -39.59 -2.78 9.30
C SER A 671 -38.39 -2.26 10.11
N ILE A 672 -37.95 -1.07 9.78
CA ILE A 672 -36.94 -0.32 10.56
C ILE A 672 -37.33 1.16 10.61
N ASN A 673 -37.32 1.74 11.82
CA ASN A 673 -37.57 3.16 11.97
C ASN A 673 -36.26 3.93 11.96
N ILE A 674 -36.00 4.67 10.87
CA ILE A 674 -34.80 5.49 10.73
C ILE A 674 -35.03 6.84 11.40
N PRO A 675 -34.22 7.26 12.39
CA PRO A 675 -34.35 8.56 13.04
C PRO A 675 -34.18 9.72 12.05
N ASN A 676 -34.91 10.82 12.26
CA ASN A 676 -34.83 12.01 11.41
C ASN A 676 -33.45 12.70 11.42
N GLY A 677 -32.60 12.39 12.42
CA GLY A 677 -31.22 12.87 12.51
C GLY A 677 -30.23 12.18 11.57
N VAL A 678 -30.65 11.09 10.93
CA VAL A 678 -29.77 10.39 9.96
C VAL A 678 -29.63 11.24 8.71
N SER A 679 -28.40 11.62 8.40
CA SER A 679 -28.01 12.44 7.26
C SER A 679 -27.28 11.67 6.16
N SER A 680 -26.83 10.44 6.42
CA SER A 680 -26.12 9.59 5.48
C SER A 680 -26.59 8.14 5.62
N ILE A 681 -26.94 7.53 4.49
CA ILE A 681 -27.20 6.10 4.30
C ILE A 681 -26.32 5.65 3.13
N GLY A 682 -25.46 4.68 3.39
CA GLY A 682 -24.48 4.23 2.42
C GLY A 682 -25.07 3.39 1.29
N ARG A 683 -24.23 3.06 0.31
CA ARG A 683 -24.56 2.16 -0.80
C ARG A 683 -25.04 0.83 -0.26
N SER A 684 -25.97 0.20 -0.94
CA SER A 684 -26.48 -1.13 -0.60
C SER A 684 -26.97 -1.29 0.85
N ALA A 685 -27.15 -0.21 1.61
CA ALA A 685 -27.39 -0.28 3.05
C ALA A 685 -28.59 -1.16 3.45
N PHE A 686 -29.58 -1.32 2.60
CA PHE A 686 -30.76 -2.16 2.76
C PHE A 686 -31.00 -3.10 1.56
N ALA A 687 -29.96 -3.34 0.74
CA ALA A 687 -30.09 -4.26 -0.40
C ALA A 687 -30.50 -5.65 0.06
N GLY A 688 -31.45 -6.29 -0.63
CA GLY A 688 -31.91 -7.64 -0.27
C GLY A 688 -32.74 -7.72 1.02
N CYS A 689 -33.23 -6.61 1.57
CA CYS A 689 -34.17 -6.62 2.69
C CYS A 689 -35.59 -6.96 2.17
N GLU A 690 -35.81 -8.25 1.87
CA GLU A 690 -36.99 -8.72 1.16
C GLU A 690 -38.31 -8.49 1.89
N ALA A 691 -38.29 -8.55 3.23
CA ALA A 691 -39.48 -8.43 4.06
C ALA A 691 -39.90 -6.99 4.33
N ILE A 692 -39.11 -5.96 3.99
CA ILE A 692 -39.46 -4.55 4.20
C ILE A 692 -40.68 -4.20 3.32
N THR A 693 -41.81 -3.90 3.95
CA THR A 693 -43.04 -3.49 3.24
C THR A 693 -43.20 -1.97 3.12
N SER A 694 -42.60 -1.22 4.02
CA SER A 694 -42.60 0.24 4.03
C SER A 694 -41.32 0.80 4.63
N PHE A 695 -40.87 1.95 4.13
CA PHE A 695 -39.67 2.61 4.61
C PHE A 695 -39.86 4.13 4.66
N SER A 696 -39.45 4.75 5.76
CA SER A 696 -39.51 6.20 5.92
C SER A 696 -38.11 6.81 5.71
N ILE A 697 -37.93 7.49 4.58
CA ILE A 697 -36.67 8.19 4.27
C ILE A 697 -36.53 9.42 5.20
N PRO A 698 -35.38 9.56 5.92
CA PRO A 698 -35.17 10.70 6.81
C PRO A 698 -35.14 12.02 6.02
N LYS A 699 -35.71 13.08 6.60
CA LYS A 699 -35.75 14.41 5.97
C LYS A 699 -34.35 15.04 5.78
N GLY A 700 -33.38 14.61 6.55
CA GLY A 700 -31.97 15.07 6.47
C GLY A 700 -31.18 14.51 5.30
N LEU A 701 -31.66 13.43 4.69
CA LEU A 701 -30.95 12.72 3.64
C LEU A 701 -30.94 13.56 2.34
N LYS A 702 -29.75 13.73 1.73
CA LYS A 702 -29.57 14.48 0.49
C LYS A 702 -29.48 13.58 -0.74
N THR A 703 -28.93 12.38 -0.57
CA THR A 703 -28.74 11.41 -1.64
C THR A 703 -29.23 10.04 -1.18
N ILE A 704 -29.96 9.36 -2.03
CA ILE A 704 -30.20 7.92 -1.94
C ILE A 704 -29.12 7.29 -2.80
N GLU A 705 -28.22 6.58 -2.16
CA GLU A 705 -27.02 6.04 -2.80
C GLU A 705 -27.34 4.84 -3.72
N GLU A 706 -26.35 4.40 -4.48
CA GLU A 706 -26.43 3.26 -5.39
C GLU A 706 -26.84 1.99 -4.61
N ASN A 707 -27.74 1.17 -5.19
CA ASN A 707 -28.25 -0.09 -4.64
C ASN A 707 -28.89 0.02 -3.24
N THR A 708 -29.16 1.20 -2.69
CA THR A 708 -29.58 1.34 -1.28
C THR A 708 -30.74 0.41 -0.91
N PHE A 709 -31.73 0.21 -1.79
CA PHE A 709 -32.90 -0.67 -1.63
C PHE A 709 -33.01 -1.70 -2.75
N PHE A 710 -31.89 -2.07 -3.37
CA PHE A 710 -31.89 -3.10 -4.42
C PHE A 710 -32.52 -4.40 -3.92
N GLY A 711 -33.48 -4.98 -4.68
CA GLY A 711 -34.08 -6.25 -4.32
C GLY A 711 -34.95 -6.23 -3.08
N CYS A 712 -35.45 -5.08 -2.62
CA CYS A 712 -36.45 -4.99 -1.55
C CYS A 712 -37.83 -5.43 -2.09
N TYR A 713 -38.02 -6.74 -2.26
CA TYR A 713 -39.23 -7.28 -2.90
C TYR A 713 -40.53 -6.96 -2.16
N GLY A 714 -40.50 -6.81 -0.83
CA GLY A 714 -41.68 -6.51 -0.03
C GLY A 714 -42.16 -5.06 -0.11
N LEU A 715 -41.31 -4.13 -0.59
CA LEU A 715 -41.59 -2.69 -0.59
C LEU A 715 -42.71 -2.36 -1.59
N THR A 716 -43.84 -1.80 -1.10
CA THR A 716 -45.03 -1.50 -1.93
C THR A 716 -45.17 -0.02 -2.24
N GLU A 717 -44.71 0.85 -1.37
CA GLU A 717 -44.78 2.30 -1.51
C GLU A 717 -43.51 2.94 -0.94
N ILE A 718 -43.03 4.00 -1.60
CA ILE A 718 -41.93 4.83 -1.06
C ILE A 718 -42.24 6.32 -1.25
N LYS A 719 -42.02 7.12 -0.20
CA LYS A 719 -42.12 8.56 -0.24
C LYS A 719 -40.74 9.19 -0.19
N ILE A 720 -40.37 9.90 -1.25
CA ILE A 720 -39.10 10.64 -1.38
C ILE A 720 -39.33 12.07 -0.84
N PRO A 721 -38.68 12.46 0.27
CA PRO A 721 -38.86 13.80 0.84
C PRO A 721 -38.20 14.89 -0.02
N ASP A 722 -38.63 16.13 0.14
CA ASP A 722 -38.16 17.33 -0.57
C ASP A 722 -36.64 17.62 -0.34
N GLY A 723 -36.07 17.06 0.73
CA GLY A 723 -34.65 17.18 1.03
C GLY A 723 -33.72 16.42 0.12
N VAL A 724 -34.21 15.36 -0.54
CA VAL A 724 -33.40 14.50 -1.43
C VAL A 724 -33.15 15.23 -2.75
N LYS A 725 -31.89 15.27 -3.20
CA LYS A 725 -31.44 15.92 -4.44
C LYS A 725 -31.00 14.93 -5.50
N SER A 726 -30.64 13.71 -5.12
CA SER A 726 -30.21 12.67 -6.08
C SER A 726 -30.59 11.27 -5.64
N ILE A 727 -30.84 10.40 -6.62
CA ILE A 727 -31.10 8.97 -6.48
C ILE A 727 -30.12 8.24 -7.39
N GLY A 728 -29.29 7.38 -6.80
CA GLY A 728 -28.22 6.65 -7.46
C GLY A 728 -28.70 5.50 -8.34
N ASN A 729 -27.78 4.91 -9.12
CA ASN A 729 -28.09 3.77 -9.96
C ASN A 729 -28.61 2.59 -9.10
N TRP A 730 -29.58 1.87 -9.63
CA TRP A 730 -30.18 0.68 -9.02
C TRP A 730 -30.70 0.90 -7.58
N ALA A 731 -30.87 2.13 -7.14
CA ALA A 731 -31.26 2.43 -5.77
C ALA A 731 -32.53 1.71 -5.32
N PHE A 732 -33.47 1.46 -6.20
CA PHE A 732 -34.71 0.69 -6.01
C PHE A 732 -34.87 -0.41 -7.07
N CYS A 733 -33.82 -0.75 -7.80
CA CYS A 733 -33.90 -1.79 -8.82
C CYS A 733 -34.37 -3.12 -8.21
N GLU A 734 -35.13 -3.88 -8.98
CA GLU A 734 -35.75 -5.15 -8.52
C GLU A 734 -36.74 -5.01 -7.35
N CYS A 735 -37.24 -3.83 -7.02
CA CYS A 735 -38.34 -3.68 -6.06
C CYS A 735 -39.67 -4.07 -6.73
N ARG A 736 -39.85 -5.36 -6.99
CA ARG A 736 -40.91 -5.92 -7.86
C ARG A 736 -42.35 -5.64 -7.40
N ASN A 737 -42.54 -5.31 -6.12
CA ASN A 737 -43.87 -4.95 -5.59
C ASN A 737 -44.03 -3.46 -5.37
N LEU A 738 -43.06 -2.64 -5.71
CA LEU A 738 -43.15 -1.17 -5.55
C LEU A 738 -44.14 -0.58 -6.57
N ALA A 739 -45.36 -0.40 -6.11
CA ALA A 739 -46.46 0.09 -6.92
C ALA A 739 -46.67 1.61 -6.89
N SER A 740 -46.04 2.30 -5.92
CA SER A 740 -46.20 3.76 -5.74
C SER A 740 -44.88 4.43 -5.31
N VAL A 741 -44.43 5.42 -6.09
CA VAL A 741 -43.31 6.30 -5.77
C VAL A 741 -43.79 7.73 -5.68
N ILE A 742 -43.78 8.33 -4.50
CA ILE A 742 -44.29 9.68 -4.23
C ILE A 742 -43.14 10.65 -4.03
N PHE A 743 -42.95 11.60 -4.90
CA PHE A 743 -41.95 12.67 -4.79
C PHE A 743 -42.57 13.90 -4.11
N SER A 744 -41.93 14.40 -3.04
CA SER A 744 -42.35 15.67 -2.39
C SER A 744 -41.61 16.89 -2.93
N GLY A 745 -40.52 16.70 -3.70
CA GLY A 745 -39.72 17.75 -4.33
C GLY A 745 -39.70 17.62 -5.85
N ASN A 746 -39.38 18.72 -6.56
CA ASN A 746 -39.45 18.76 -8.01
C ASN A 746 -38.08 18.69 -8.73
N ASP A 747 -36.94 18.89 -7.98
CA ASP A 747 -35.60 19.00 -8.58
C ASP A 747 -34.70 17.87 -8.09
N ILE A 748 -35.07 16.64 -8.45
CA ILE A 748 -34.32 15.43 -8.06
C ILE A 748 -33.62 14.85 -9.28
N VAL A 749 -32.31 14.68 -9.23
CA VAL A 749 -31.53 13.98 -10.26
C VAL A 749 -31.70 12.48 -10.03
N ILE A 750 -32.30 11.77 -10.97
CA ILE A 750 -32.57 10.34 -10.90
C ILE A 750 -31.67 9.63 -11.91
N ALA A 751 -30.83 8.69 -11.43
CA ALA A 751 -30.02 7.88 -12.32
C ALA A 751 -30.88 6.98 -13.24
N PRO A 752 -30.43 6.67 -14.45
CA PRO A 752 -31.26 5.99 -15.47
C PRO A 752 -31.89 4.68 -15.03
N GLU A 753 -31.16 3.90 -14.20
CA GLU A 753 -31.57 2.57 -13.77
C GLU A 753 -32.05 2.51 -12.30
N ALA A 754 -32.28 3.67 -11.69
CA ALA A 754 -32.63 3.77 -10.26
C ALA A 754 -33.86 2.95 -9.87
N PHE A 755 -34.85 2.80 -10.75
CA PHE A 755 -36.12 2.09 -10.55
C PHE A 755 -36.35 0.96 -11.57
N SER A 756 -35.28 0.37 -12.11
CA SER A 756 -35.42 -0.74 -13.06
C SER A 756 -36.18 -1.90 -12.42
N ASN A 757 -37.12 -2.48 -13.15
CA ASN A 757 -38.02 -3.55 -12.70
C ASN A 757 -38.91 -3.19 -11.49
N CYS A 758 -39.33 -1.89 -11.41
CA CYS A 758 -40.30 -1.41 -10.42
C CYS A 758 -41.61 -1.08 -11.12
N PRO A 759 -42.75 -1.75 -10.85
CA PRO A 759 -44.03 -1.56 -11.57
C PRO A 759 -44.65 -0.18 -11.31
N GLY A 760 -44.34 0.49 -10.22
CA GLY A 760 -44.89 1.81 -9.86
C GLY A 760 -44.12 3.02 -10.40
N TYR A 761 -43.10 2.80 -11.22
CA TYR A 761 -42.30 3.87 -11.83
C TYR A 761 -42.15 3.63 -13.32
N GLU A 762 -43.10 4.11 -14.10
CA GLU A 762 -42.98 4.26 -15.55
C GLU A 762 -42.45 5.68 -15.84
N ARG A 763 -41.37 5.81 -16.60
CA ARG A 763 -40.80 7.07 -17.07
C ARG A 763 -41.62 7.63 -18.23
#